data_bbb13aa06828f94d576fc16cba1d84a4
#
_entry.id   bbb13aa06828f94d576fc16cba1d84a4
#
_cell.length_a   1.000
_cell.length_b   1.000
_cell.length_c   1.000
_cell.angle_alpha   90.00
_cell.angle_beta   90.00
_cell.angle_gamma   90.00
#
_symmetry.space_group_name_H-M   'P 1'
#
loop_
_entity.id
_entity.type
_entity.pdbx_description
1 polymer ?
#
loop_
_entity_poly.entity_id
_entity_poly.type
_entity_poly.pdbx_seq_one_letter_code
_entity_poly.pdbx_strand_id
1 'polypeptide(L)'
;MISTLLKNIVNKEQEYRASNLTGLNTSFKSKLPAKEWGPLGKEEGEVLVRDNELLRGTLDKSAFGASDFGLVHAFYEVYGSEKAGELLTSLARVFTVFLQTYGFTCGLDDLVIDRKFNKQRREAIEEGHREGLKAAAEFCGLQNYQPEKMNLSNRVIFQSKKNFDKDFDKLTKMALKPNPFEGKKCIQLDNELRRALEKKMFAAGADLATLDVDLDSAMQGRMNDATSKVLKEIIPDGLIKKFPSNNLSAMVMTGAKGGVVNQTQISALLGQQSLEGRRVPKMQNGKTLPCYLPYDPNPRSSGYISDRFLTGLRPQDFYFHCMAGREGLIDTAVKTSRSGYLQRCLIKQLESLIVNYDMTVRDNDGSIVQFMYGDDGIDVINTKYLDKFEFLEQNFNSLISSGHDIISKVDCEKVAEHKKAARKKAKKLKAADPSLSSKQALEMTSDPLLSIFHPHKFFGSISESMSSSIDDYTKKQCQYIKYAKNEGRTLKRKYKPIEPDTFRQTYCMKYMKSLVHPGENVGTIAAQSVGEPSTQMTLNTFHLAGHGAGNMTLGIPRLKEILMTTPYNIKTPFMKLHFRKDCGMSLDDMQKFTNKFQKIRMSEIVKKVQVFQNIKRDQMGGPVAFSRVYKVQLLFDDVKDLIHNLGIDSPRLAQLFSETFIPNLMGEIFKQLKKSDDASNAVLKVPTRQIGAGDEDGATEAATGDDGAAGGKR
;
A
#
# COMPACT_ATOMS: atom_id res chain seq x y z
N MET A 1 -29.70 -2.92 -25.79
CA MET A 1 -28.87 -1.75 -26.07
C MET A 1 -27.37 -2.09 -26.24
N ILE A 2 -26.65 -2.60 -25.24
CA ILE A 2 -25.23 -2.94 -25.37
C ILE A 2 -24.98 -4.02 -26.42
N SER A 3 -25.73 -5.12 -26.39
CA SER A 3 -25.65 -6.20 -27.39
C SER A 3 -25.91 -5.69 -28.82
N THR A 4 -26.89 -4.82 -29.01
CA THR A 4 -27.17 -4.20 -30.29
C THR A 4 -26.03 -3.32 -30.77
N LEU A 5 -25.41 -2.56 -29.85
CA LEU A 5 -24.28 -1.71 -30.15
C LEU A 5 -23.06 -2.54 -30.57
N LEU A 6 -22.70 -3.60 -29.82
CA LEU A 6 -21.60 -4.50 -30.16
C LEU A 6 -21.80 -5.18 -31.53
N LYS A 7 -23.01 -5.65 -31.82
CA LYS A 7 -23.33 -6.24 -33.12
C LYS A 7 -23.24 -5.23 -34.26
N ASN A 8 -23.77 -4.03 -34.08
CA ASN A 8 -23.78 -3.00 -35.14
C ASN A 8 -22.39 -2.54 -35.52
N ILE A 9 -21.48 -2.37 -34.54
CA ILE A 9 -20.09 -1.98 -34.82
C ILE A 9 -19.37 -3.04 -35.64
N VAL A 10 -19.55 -4.30 -35.30
CA VAL A 10 -18.91 -5.40 -36.02
C VAL A 10 -19.55 -5.64 -37.39
N ASN A 11 -20.88 -5.48 -37.52
CA ASN A 11 -21.61 -5.77 -38.76
C ASN A 11 -21.59 -4.65 -39.81
N LYS A 12 -21.02 -3.48 -39.50
CA LYS A 12 -20.95 -2.36 -40.46
C LYS A 12 -20.14 -2.68 -41.71
N GLU A 13 -19.16 -3.57 -41.65
CA GLU A 13 -18.32 -3.92 -42.77
C GLU A 13 -18.82 -5.19 -43.47
N GLN A 14 -18.98 -5.13 -44.79
CA GLN A 14 -19.41 -6.29 -45.59
C GLN A 14 -18.42 -7.47 -45.51
N GLU A 15 -17.13 -7.20 -45.30
CA GLU A 15 -16.08 -8.20 -45.12
C GLU A 15 -16.32 -9.09 -43.90
N TYR A 16 -16.87 -8.55 -42.82
CA TYR A 16 -17.25 -9.33 -41.64
C TYR A 16 -18.48 -10.22 -41.84
N ARG A 17 -19.34 -9.87 -42.79
CA ARG A 17 -20.49 -10.73 -43.15
C ARG A 17 -20.12 -11.92 -44.02
N ALA A 18 -19.07 -11.77 -44.83
CA ALA A 18 -18.58 -12.81 -45.73
C ALA A 18 -17.66 -13.84 -45.01
N SER A 19 -16.98 -13.45 -43.96
CA SER A 19 -16.19 -14.35 -43.11
C SER A 19 -17.09 -14.96 -42.04
N ASN A 20 -17.02 -16.26 -41.81
CA ASN A 20 -17.71 -17.00 -40.72
C ASN A 20 -17.13 -16.61 -39.32
N LEU A 21 -16.97 -15.30 -39.08
CA LEU A 21 -16.43 -14.76 -37.84
C LEU A 21 -17.46 -14.96 -36.72
N THR A 22 -17.07 -15.66 -35.69
CA THR A 22 -17.82 -15.72 -34.44
C THR A 22 -17.71 -14.42 -33.70
N GLY A 23 -18.81 -13.95 -33.08
CA GLY A 23 -18.79 -12.77 -32.24
C GLY A 23 -17.86 -12.91 -31.03
N LEU A 24 -17.58 -11.82 -30.36
CA LEU A 24 -16.76 -11.76 -29.15
C LEU A 24 -17.32 -12.66 -28.05
N ASN A 25 -16.47 -13.49 -27.51
CA ASN A 25 -16.75 -14.35 -26.37
C ASN A 25 -15.81 -13.99 -25.21
N THR A 26 -16.37 -13.48 -24.11
CA THR A 26 -15.59 -13.14 -22.93
C THR A 26 -16.39 -13.31 -21.65
N SER A 27 -15.69 -13.58 -20.55
CA SER A 27 -16.27 -13.61 -19.21
C SER A 27 -15.29 -12.98 -18.22
N PHE A 28 -15.80 -12.12 -17.34
CA PHE A 28 -15.01 -11.49 -16.29
C PHE A 28 -15.88 -11.16 -15.09
N LYS A 29 -15.24 -10.94 -13.93
CA LYS A 29 -15.96 -10.61 -12.69
C LYS A 29 -16.20 -9.09 -12.59
N SER A 30 -17.43 -8.74 -12.22
CA SER A 30 -17.79 -7.38 -11.80
C SER A 30 -17.14 -7.05 -10.44
N LYS A 31 -16.86 -5.78 -10.19
CA LYS A 31 -16.40 -5.29 -8.88
C LYS A 31 -17.50 -5.31 -7.84
N LEU A 32 -18.75 -5.26 -8.30
CA LEU A 32 -19.91 -5.25 -7.43
C LEU A 32 -19.99 -6.57 -6.66
N PRO A 33 -20.08 -6.53 -5.31
CA PRO A 33 -20.21 -7.74 -4.52
C PRO A 33 -21.49 -8.52 -4.87
N ALA A 34 -21.35 -9.79 -5.15
CA ALA A 34 -22.48 -10.68 -5.50
C ALA A 34 -23.59 -10.67 -4.44
N LYS A 35 -23.27 -10.43 -3.17
CA LYS A 35 -24.22 -10.36 -2.05
C LYS A 35 -25.28 -9.26 -2.22
N GLU A 36 -24.93 -8.15 -2.89
CA GLU A 36 -25.84 -7.00 -3.05
C GLU A 36 -27.03 -7.28 -3.96
N TRP A 37 -26.94 -8.28 -4.84
CA TRP A 37 -28.01 -8.72 -5.73
C TRP A 37 -28.92 -9.82 -5.15
N GLY A 38 -28.71 -10.20 -3.88
CA GLY A 38 -29.48 -11.24 -3.22
C GLY A 38 -29.29 -12.63 -3.84
N PRO A 39 -30.39 -13.40 -4.09
CA PRO A 39 -30.30 -14.76 -4.61
C PRO A 39 -29.64 -14.89 -5.98
N LEU A 40 -29.79 -13.89 -6.84
CA LEU A 40 -29.20 -13.82 -8.19
C LEU A 40 -27.75 -13.30 -8.20
N GLY A 41 -27.18 -13.05 -7.04
CA GLY A 41 -25.89 -12.36 -6.89
C GLY A 41 -24.73 -13.02 -7.61
N LYS A 42 -24.71 -14.35 -7.69
CA LYS A 42 -23.64 -15.07 -8.41
C LYS A 42 -23.72 -14.86 -9.92
N GLU A 43 -24.93 -14.75 -10.45
CA GLU A 43 -25.15 -14.55 -11.89
C GLU A 43 -24.88 -13.12 -12.31
N GLU A 44 -25.30 -12.14 -11.51
CA GLU A 44 -25.08 -10.71 -11.76
C GLU A 44 -23.64 -10.26 -11.47
N GLY A 45 -22.93 -10.97 -10.61
CA GLY A 45 -21.51 -10.71 -10.28
C GLY A 45 -20.51 -11.19 -11.34
N GLU A 46 -20.96 -11.98 -12.35
CA GLU A 46 -20.13 -12.46 -13.44
C GLU A 46 -20.70 -12.01 -14.79
N VAL A 47 -19.94 -11.13 -15.45
CA VAL A 47 -20.31 -10.66 -16.80
C VAL A 47 -19.98 -11.74 -17.81
N LEU A 48 -20.97 -12.13 -18.61
CA LEU A 48 -20.84 -13.10 -19.68
C LEU A 48 -21.31 -12.51 -21.00
N VAL A 49 -20.40 -12.40 -21.94
CA VAL A 49 -20.69 -12.02 -23.34
C VAL A 49 -20.43 -13.20 -24.25
N ARG A 50 -21.39 -13.52 -25.12
CA ARG A 50 -21.30 -14.55 -26.13
C ARG A 50 -21.85 -14.05 -27.46
N ASP A 51 -21.12 -14.27 -28.54
CA ASP A 51 -21.47 -13.81 -29.90
C ASP A 51 -21.89 -12.34 -29.94
N ASN A 52 -21.15 -11.46 -29.29
CA ASN A 52 -21.46 -10.04 -29.12
C ASN A 52 -22.76 -9.74 -28.35
N GLU A 53 -23.33 -10.72 -27.66
CA GLU A 53 -24.51 -10.54 -26.81
C GLU A 53 -24.11 -10.60 -25.33
N LEU A 54 -24.51 -9.57 -24.59
CA LEU A 54 -24.43 -9.57 -23.14
C LEU A 54 -25.56 -10.45 -22.59
N LEU A 55 -25.23 -11.61 -22.05
CA LEU A 55 -26.19 -12.59 -21.56
C LEU A 55 -26.51 -12.39 -20.07
N ARG A 56 -25.52 -12.04 -19.25
CA ARG A 56 -25.67 -11.80 -17.82
C ARG A 56 -24.58 -10.88 -17.29
N GLY A 57 -24.80 -10.36 -16.10
CA GLY A 57 -23.84 -9.59 -15.35
C GLY A 57 -23.97 -8.08 -15.47
N THR A 58 -23.45 -7.38 -14.48
CA THR A 58 -23.47 -5.93 -14.39
C THR A 58 -22.19 -5.33 -14.92
N LEU A 59 -22.32 -4.40 -15.85
CA LEU A 59 -21.19 -3.66 -16.43
C LEU A 59 -20.77 -2.52 -15.50
N ASP A 60 -19.56 -2.57 -15.01
CA ASP A 60 -18.97 -1.60 -14.10
C ASP A 60 -17.57 -1.12 -14.58
N LYS A 61 -16.78 -0.55 -13.69
CA LYS A 61 -15.41 -0.13 -14.00
C LYS A 61 -14.53 -1.26 -14.54
N SER A 62 -14.81 -2.52 -14.20
CA SER A 62 -14.05 -3.67 -14.74
C SER A 62 -14.31 -3.88 -16.22
N ALA A 63 -15.49 -3.49 -16.72
CA ALA A 63 -15.85 -3.59 -18.13
C ALA A 63 -15.28 -2.47 -19.00
N PHE A 64 -15.37 -1.22 -18.53
CA PHE A 64 -15.10 -0.01 -19.32
C PHE A 64 -13.90 0.80 -18.82
N GLY A 65 -13.42 0.55 -17.62
CA GLY A 65 -12.29 1.26 -17.01
C GLY A 65 -10.94 0.78 -17.51
N ALA A 66 -9.89 1.40 -17.00
CA ALA A 66 -8.50 0.97 -17.19
C ALA A 66 -8.23 -0.31 -16.37
N SER A 67 -8.80 -1.42 -16.81
CA SER A 67 -8.65 -2.75 -16.19
C SER A 67 -8.33 -3.79 -17.23
N ASP A 68 -7.43 -4.70 -16.91
CA ASP A 68 -7.10 -5.82 -17.76
C ASP A 68 -8.30 -6.78 -17.88
N PHE A 69 -8.45 -7.37 -19.05
CA PHE A 69 -9.46 -8.40 -19.35
C PHE A 69 -10.93 -7.93 -19.27
N GLY A 70 -11.17 -6.61 -19.30
CA GLY A 70 -12.51 -6.05 -19.42
C GLY A 70 -13.12 -6.17 -20.81
N LEU A 71 -14.36 -5.70 -20.97
CA LEU A 71 -15.08 -5.76 -22.26
C LEU A 71 -14.33 -5.03 -23.38
N VAL A 72 -13.87 -3.80 -23.12
CA VAL A 72 -13.16 -2.97 -24.11
C VAL A 72 -11.84 -3.61 -24.50
N HIS A 73 -11.09 -4.14 -23.54
CA HIS A 73 -9.82 -4.81 -23.79
C HIS A 73 -10.03 -6.10 -24.61
N ALA A 74 -11.03 -6.90 -24.28
CA ALA A 74 -11.37 -8.09 -25.06
C ALA A 74 -11.79 -7.74 -26.50
N PHE A 75 -12.52 -6.64 -26.66
CA PHE A 75 -12.96 -6.14 -27.96
C PHE A 75 -11.78 -5.64 -28.80
N TYR A 76 -10.86 -4.89 -28.18
CA TYR A 76 -9.60 -4.48 -28.81
C TYR A 76 -8.76 -5.67 -29.30
N GLU A 77 -8.66 -6.68 -28.47
CA GLU A 77 -7.86 -7.88 -28.76
C GLU A 77 -8.37 -8.66 -29.99
N VAL A 78 -9.69 -8.73 -30.14
CA VAL A 78 -10.32 -9.50 -31.22
C VAL A 78 -10.48 -8.69 -32.50
N TYR A 79 -10.86 -7.42 -32.40
CA TYR A 79 -11.23 -6.59 -33.55
C TYR A 79 -10.26 -5.43 -33.85
N GLY A 80 -9.25 -5.22 -32.99
CA GLY A 80 -8.23 -4.20 -33.20
C GLY A 80 -8.62 -2.81 -32.63
N SER A 81 -7.67 -1.86 -32.79
CA SER A 81 -7.72 -0.53 -32.17
C SER A 81 -8.85 0.35 -32.73
N GLU A 82 -9.05 0.31 -34.05
CA GLU A 82 -10.04 1.16 -34.73
C GLU A 82 -11.46 0.84 -34.25
N LYS A 83 -11.84 -0.44 -34.23
CA LYS A 83 -13.14 -0.89 -33.75
C LYS A 83 -13.33 -0.64 -32.26
N ALA A 84 -12.29 -0.77 -31.46
CA ALA A 84 -12.35 -0.44 -30.04
C ALA A 84 -12.56 1.08 -29.82
N GLY A 85 -11.94 1.93 -30.61
CA GLY A 85 -12.19 3.39 -30.61
C GLY A 85 -13.61 3.74 -30.99
N GLU A 86 -14.20 3.09 -32.02
CA GLU A 86 -15.59 3.24 -32.42
C GLU A 86 -16.56 2.79 -31.32
N LEU A 87 -16.24 1.68 -30.63
CA LEU A 87 -16.99 1.20 -29.46
C LEU A 87 -17.03 2.24 -28.34
N LEU A 88 -15.88 2.78 -27.96
CA LEU A 88 -15.79 3.79 -26.89
C LEU A 88 -16.59 5.06 -27.24
N THR A 89 -16.47 5.54 -28.49
CA THR A 89 -17.21 6.71 -28.98
C THR A 89 -18.72 6.47 -28.93
N SER A 90 -19.16 5.31 -29.38
CA SER A 90 -20.58 4.96 -29.40
C SER A 90 -21.16 4.77 -28.00
N LEU A 91 -20.39 4.16 -27.08
CA LEU A 91 -20.76 4.04 -25.67
C LEU A 91 -20.88 5.42 -25.01
N ALA A 92 -19.92 6.33 -25.24
CA ALA A 92 -19.97 7.68 -24.71
C ALA A 92 -21.25 8.42 -25.14
N ARG A 93 -21.62 8.31 -26.43
CA ARG A 93 -22.87 8.90 -26.95
C ARG A 93 -24.12 8.29 -26.31
N VAL A 94 -24.18 6.95 -26.20
CA VAL A 94 -25.31 6.25 -25.58
C VAL A 94 -25.47 6.65 -24.12
N PHE A 95 -24.37 6.69 -23.36
CA PHE A 95 -24.42 7.06 -21.95
C PHE A 95 -24.77 8.54 -21.74
N THR A 96 -24.32 9.43 -22.63
CA THR A 96 -24.67 10.84 -22.58
C THR A 96 -26.19 11.04 -22.81
N VAL A 97 -26.77 10.39 -23.81
CA VAL A 97 -28.23 10.46 -24.09
C VAL A 97 -29.01 9.83 -22.92
N PHE A 98 -28.53 8.72 -22.37
CA PHE A 98 -29.16 8.10 -21.19
C PHE A 98 -29.20 9.06 -20.02
N LEU A 99 -28.05 9.71 -19.68
CA LEU A 99 -28.00 10.68 -18.61
C LEU A 99 -28.86 11.91 -18.81
N GLN A 100 -28.97 12.39 -20.05
CA GLN A 100 -29.87 13.50 -20.42
C GLN A 100 -31.34 13.15 -20.20
N THR A 101 -31.72 11.90 -20.49
CA THR A 101 -33.12 11.45 -20.41
C THR A 101 -33.51 11.06 -18.98
N TYR A 102 -32.61 10.37 -18.28
CA TYR A 102 -32.87 9.79 -16.94
C TYR A 102 -32.48 10.71 -15.79
N GLY A 103 -31.45 11.54 -16.00
CA GLY A 103 -30.81 12.29 -14.97
C GLY A 103 -30.04 11.44 -13.98
N PHE A 104 -29.16 12.05 -13.21
CA PHE A 104 -28.43 11.39 -12.12
C PHE A 104 -28.09 12.42 -11.05
N THR A 105 -28.47 12.15 -9.80
CA THR A 105 -28.18 13.04 -8.67
C THR A 105 -27.98 12.22 -7.39
N CYS A 106 -27.13 12.73 -6.50
CA CYS A 106 -26.99 12.22 -5.12
C CYS A 106 -27.79 13.11 -4.18
N GLY A 107 -28.77 12.54 -3.52
CA GLY A 107 -29.60 13.23 -2.55
C GLY A 107 -29.13 13.01 -1.11
N LEU A 108 -29.67 13.77 -0.16
CA LEU A 108 -29.43 13.54 1.25
C LEU A 108 -29.92 12.16 1.70
N ASP A 109 -30.97 11.63 1.08
CA ASP A 109 -31.50 10.30 1.37
C ASP A 109 -30.48 9.17 1.12
N ASP A 110 -29.52 9.40 0.20
CA ASP A 110 -28.45 8.44 -0.09
C ASP A 110 -27.42 8.34 1.05
N LEU A 111 -27.36 9.35 1.93
CA LEU A 111 -26.38 9.50 3.00
C LEU A 111 -26.92 9.12 4.37
N VAL A 112 -28.25 9.16 4.56
CA VAL A 112 -28.89 9.01 5.87
C VAL A 112 -28.98 7.54 6.27
N ILE A 113 -28.57 7.28 7.52
CA ILE A 113 -28.67 5.96 8.15
C ILE A 113 -30.03 5.81 8.83
N ASP A 114 -30.62 4.63 8.74
CA ASP A 114 -31.87 4.30 9.44
C ASP A 114 -31.71 4.43 10.97
N ARG A 115 -32.82 4.77 11.66
CA ARG A 115 -32.83 5.03 13.11
C ARG A 115 -32.28 3.87 13.93
N LYS A 116 -32.61 2.64 13.56
CA LYS A 116 -32.13 1.41 14.22
C LYS A 116 -30.61 1.31 14.13
N PHE A 117 -30.07 1.42 12.94
CA PHE A 117 -28.64 1.34 12.68
C PHE A 117 -27.87 2.55 13.25
N ASN A 118 -28.50 3.72 13.30
CA ASN A 118 -27.88 4.89 13.94
C ASN A 118 -27.76 4.71 15.46
N LYS A 119 -28.67 3.95 16.10
CA LYS A 119 -28.53 3.55 17.52
C LYS A 119 -27.36 2.58 17.70
N GLN A 120 -27.29 1.55 16.87
CA GLN A 120 -26.17 0.59 16.87
C GLN A 120 -24.82 1.29 16.63
N ARG A 121 -24.77 2.25 15.69
CA ARG A 121 -23.57 3.07 15.45
C ARG A 121 -23.08 3.77 16.71
N ARG A 122 -23.99 4.36 17.49
CA ARG A 122 -23.63 5.05 18.74
C ARG A 122 -23.12 4.07 19.78
N GLU A 123 -23.78 2.94 19.94
CA GLU A 123 -23.37 1.88 20.86
C GLU A 123 -21.97 1.34 20.51
N ALA A 124 -21.71 1.11 19.23
CA ALA A 124 -20.39 0.66 18.74
C ALA A 124 -19.30 1.73 18.93
N ILE A 125 -19.62 3.02 18.75
CA ILE A 125 -18.69 4.13 19.03
C ILE A 125 -18.39 4.22 20.53
N GLU A 126 -19.40 4.08 21.40
CA GLU A 126 -19.21 4.07 22.85
C GLU A 126 -18.35 2.89 23.31
N GLU A 127 -18.58 1.72 22.73
CA GLU A 127 -17.76 0.54 22.97
C GLU A 127 -16.30 0.78 22.50
N GLY A 128 -16.12 1.37 21.33
CA GLY A 128 -14.79 1.73 20.81
C GLY A 128 -14.03 2.68 21.72
N HIS A 129 -14.68 3.69 22.28
CA HIS A 129 -14.06 4.58 23.27
C HIS A 129 -13.63 3.83 24.53
N ARG A 130 -14.46 2.89 25.01
CA ARG A 130 -14.11 2.04 26.18
C ARG A 130 -12.91 1.14 25.88
N GLU A 131 -12.87 0.54 24.71
CA GLU A 131 -11.73 -0.28 24.30
C GLU A 131 -10.44 0.53 24.17
N GLY A 132 -10.51 1.78 23.71
CA GLY A 132 -9.36 2.69 23.70
C GLY A 132 -8.84 3.01 25.10
N LEU A 133 -9.74 3.28 26.06
CA LEU A 133 -9.35 3.49 27.46
C LEU A 133 -8.77 2.23 28.10
N LYS A 134 -9.31 1.03 27.79
CA LYS A 134 -8.73 -0.24 28.23
C LYS A 134 -7.32 -0.45 27.69
N ALA A 135 -7.09 -0.16 26.40
CA ALA A 135 -5.74 -0.25 25.82
C ALA A 135 -4.73 0.65 26.54
N ALA A 136 -5.14 1.87 26.90
CA ALA A 136 -4.29 2.75 27.70
C ALA A 136 -4.04 2.22 29.12
N ALA A 137 -5.05 1.58 29.74
CA ALA A 137 -4.91 0.96 31.05
C ALA A 137 -4.02 -0.29 31.03
N GLU A 138 -4.16 -1.14 30.01
CA GLU A 138 -3.29 -2.30 29.76
C GLU A 138 -1.84 -1.85 29.58
N PHE A 139 -1.62 -0.79 28.81
CA PHE A 139 -0.29 -0.20 28.65
C PHE A 139 0.31 0.26 29.98
N CYS A 140 -0.50 0.80 30.90
CA CYS A 140 -0.07 1.20 32.24
C CYS A 140 0.11 0.04 33.23
N GLY A 141 -0.31 -1.18 32.86
CA GLY A 141 -0.31 -2.34 33.76
C GLY A 141 -1.47 -2.39 34.73
N LEU A 142 -2.54 -1.64 34.50
CA LEU A 142 -3.75 -1.60 35.33
C LEU A 142 -4.73 -2.69 34.87
N GLN A 143 -4.59 -3.92 35.37
CA GLN A 143 -5.36 -5.09 34.92
C GLN A 143 -6.86 -5.03 35.26
N ASN A 144 -7.26 -4.26 36.29
CA ASN A 144 -8.64 -4.21 36.77
C ASN A 144 -9.41 -2.94 36.41
N TYR A 145 -8.89 -2.18 35.41
CA TYR A 145 -9.56 -0.94 35.01
C TYR A 145 -10.80 -1.25 34.15
N GLN A 146 -11.96 -0.83 34.61
CA GLN A 146 -13.23 -0.90 33.88
C GLN A 146 -13.74 0.52 33.63
N PRO A 147 -13.67 0.99 32.36
CA PRO A 147 -14.24 2.29 32.03
C PRO A 147 -15.77 2.28 32.19
N GLU A 148 -16.31 3.27 32.89
CA GLU A 148 -17.75 3.44 33.00
C GLU A 148 -18.39 3.75 31.63
N LYS A 149 -19.70 3.42 31.50
CA LYS A 149 -20.45 3.75 30.27
C LYS A 149 -20.51 5.27 30.10
N MET A 150 -19.87 5.78 29.08
CA MET A 150 -20.06 7.17 28.65
C MET A 150 -21.47 7.33 28.08
N ASN A 151 -22.30 8.13 28.70
CA ASN A 151 -23.58 8.52 28.12
C ASN A 151 -23.37 9.57 27.04
N LEU A 152 -23.17 9.12 25.79
CA LEU A 152 -23.18 9.98 24.60
C LEU A 152 -24.58 10.49 24.22
N SER A 153 -25.61 10.13 25.02
CA SER A 153 -27.01 10.40 24.75
C SER A 153 -27.44 11.88 24.81
N ASN A 154 -26.59 12.78 25.31
CA ASN A 154 -26.93 14.20 25.43
C ASN A 154 -26.64 15.04 24.15
N ARG A 155 -26.36 14.42 23.04
CA ARG A 155 -26.38 15.12 21.76
C ARG A 155 -27.82 15.32 21.29
N VAL A 156 -28.25 16.56 21.22
CA VAL A 156 -29.51 16.95 20.58
C VAL A 156 -29.43 16.54 19.12
N ILE A 157 -30.22 15.53 18.74
CA ILE A 157 -30.40 15.14 17.35
C ILE A 157 -31.54 16.01 16.83
N PHE A 158 -31.28 16.71 15.73
CA PHE A 158 -32.36 17.39 15.01
C PHE A 158 -33.42 16.36 14.61
N GLN A 159 -34.50 16.30 15.36
CA GLN A 159 -35.54 15.30 15.14
C GLN A 159 -36.65 15.72 14.22
N SER A 160 -36.80 17.03 13.92
CA SER A 160 -37.72 17.52 12.88
C SER A 160 -37.50 18.99 12.55
N LYS A 161 -37.84 19.38 11.30
CA LYS A 161 -37.83 20.78 10.84
C LYS A 161 -38.64 21.75 11.67
N LYS A 162 -39.62 21.28 12.44
CA LYS A 162 -40.54 22.14 13.24
C LYS A 162 -39.89 22.68 14.55
N ASN A 163 -38.75 22.17 14.97
CA ASN A 163 -38.11 22.58 16.23
C ASN A 163 -36.70 23.13 16.05
N PHE A 164 -36.31 23.46 14.79
CA PHE A 164 -34.94 23.87 14.48
C PHE A 164 -34.48 25.08 15.33
N ASP A 165 -35.28 26.11 15.47
CA ASP A 165 -34.92 27.31 16.21
C ASP A 165 -34.83 27.07 17.72
N LYS A 166 -35.75 26.28 18.27
CA LYS A 166 -35.73 25.89 19.70
C LYS A 166 -34.57 24.96 20.03
N ASP A 167 -34.21 24.10 19.13
CA ASP A 167 -33.07 23.18 19.28
C ASP A 167 -31.74 23.91 19.08
N PHE A 168 -31.68 24.95 18.22
CA PHE A 168 -30.52 25.82 18.06
C PHE A 168 -30.23 26.65 19.31
N ASP A 169 -31.25 27.24 19.94
CA ASP A 169 -31.12 27.94 21.22
C ASP A 169 -30.70 27.01 22.37
N LYS A 170 -31.16 25.77 22.38
CA LYS A 170 -30.69 24.76 23.33
C LYS A 170 -29.24 24.36 23.09
N LEU A 171 -28.82 24.22 21.83
CA LEU A 171 -27.44 23.93 21.45
C LEU A 171 -26.48 25.06 21.85
N THR A 172 -26.87 26.31 21.65
CA THR A 172 -26.10 27.49 22.03
C THR A 172 -25.95 27.58 23.54
N LYS A 173 -27.04 27.34 24.30
CA LYS A 173 -27.01 27.26 25.77
C LYS A 173 -26.24 26.07 26.31
N MET A 174 -26.19 24.93 25.59
CA MET A 174 -25.37 23.75 25.97
C MET A 174 -23.90 23.93 25.61
N ALA A 175 -23.55 24.64 24.52
CA ALA A 175 -22.18 24.95 24.14
C ALA A 175 -21.50 25.90 25.14
N LEU A 176 -22.28 26.71 25.84
CA LEU A 176 -21.81 27.65 26.88
C LEU A 176 -21.74 27.04 28.30
N LYS A 177 -22.31 25.82 28.51
CA LYS A 177 -22.17 25.14 29.81
C LYS A 177 -20.89 24.30 29.84
N PRO A 178 -20.14 24.38 30.98
CA PRO A 178 -19.01 23.45 31.17
C PRO A 178 -19.53 22.01 31.10
N ASN A 179 -18.74 21.19 30.48
CA ASN A 179 -18.97 19.82 30.04
C ASN A 179 -19.92 19.02 30.92
N PRO A 180 -21.14 18.58 30.47
CA PRO A 180 -22.08 17.84 31.28
C PRO A 180 -21.65 16.40 31.64
N PHE A 181 -20.39 16.04 31.33
CA PHE A 181 -19.77 14.75 31.62
C PHE A 181 -19.16 14.65 33.02
N GLU A 182 -19.46 15.61 33.91
CA GLU A 182 -18.97 15.63 35.28
C GLU A 182 -19.84 14.81 36.23
N GLY A 183 -19.92 13.52 36.02
CA GLY A 183 -20.15 12.61 37.14
C GLY A 183 -18.84 12.50 37.94
N LYS A 184 -18.86 12.88 39.21
CA LYS A 184 -17.67 12.92 40.09
C LYS A 184 -16.85 11.63 40.12
N LYS A 185 -17.44 10.46 39.83
CA LYS A 185 -16.77 9.16 39.78
C LYS A 185 -15.99 8.93 38.48
N CYS A 186 -16.50 9.33 37.30
CA CYS A 186 -15.80 9.23 36.02
C CYS A 186 -14.52 10.07 36.02
N ILE A 187 -14.59 11.28 36.55
CA ILE A 187 -13.41 12.18 36.63
C ILE A 187 -12.31 11.60 37.52
N GLN A 188 -12.66 10.88 38.56
CA GLN A 188 -11.67 10.26 39.46
C GLN A 188 -10.93 9.12 38.78
N LEU A 189 -11.63 8.21 38.08
CA LEU A 189 -11.05 7.07 37.37
C LEU A 189 -10.19 7.52 36.20
N ASP A 190 -10.63 8.47 35.39
CA ASP A 190 -9.87 9.03 34.31
C ASP A 190 -8.62 9.79 34.80
N ASN A 191 -8.73 10.44 35.97
CA ASN A 191 -7.59 11.09 36.61
C ASN A 191 -6.55 10.09 37.15
N GLU A 192 -6.98 8.93 37.63
CA GLU A 192 -6.07 7.86 38.05
C GLU A 192 -5.32 7.26 36.86
N LEU A 193 -6.02 6.94 35.79
CA LEU A 193 -5.39 6.45 34.56
C LEU A 193 -4.43 7.49 33.96
N ARG A 194 -4.83 8.77 33.92
CA ARG A 194 -3.98 9.87 33.47
C ARG A 194 -2.71 10.00 34.31
N ARG A 195 -2.83 9.94 35.64
CA ARG A 195 -1.67 10.00 36.55
C ARG A 195 -0.77 8.78 36.38
N ALA A 196 -1.33 7.61 36.13
CA ALA A 196 -0.57 6.39 35.86
C ALA A 196 0.20 6.50 34.53
N LEU A 197 -0.44 7.03 33.49
CA LEU A 197 0.21 7.34 32.21
C LEU A 197 1.35 8.36 32.38
N GLU A 198 1.06 9.48 33.05
CA GLU A 198 2.06 10.52 33.35
C GLU A 198 3.24 9.94 34.12
N LYS A 199 2.99 9.14 35.15
CA LYS A 199 4.02 8.46 35.93
C LYS A 199 4.87 7.50 35.09
N LYS A 200 4.24 6.74 34.17
CA LYS A 200 4.95 5.82 33.30
C LYS A 200 5.78 6.54 32.26
N MET A 201 5.26 7.61 31.67
CA MET A 201 5.97 8.41 30.68
C MET A 201 7.18 9.17 31.27
N PHE A 202 7.10 9.60 32.53
CA PHE A 202 8.20 10.26 33.24
C PHE A 202 9.02 9.32 34.13
N ALA A 203 8.86 8.01 33.99
CA ALA A 203 9.69 7.06 34.71
C ALA A 203 11.18 7.26 34.32
N ALA A 204 12.04 7.29 35.32
CA ALA A 204 13.46 7.52 35.12
C ALA A 204 14.06 6.41 34.22
N GLY A 205 14.70 6.82 33.15
CA GLY A 205 15.33 5.90 32.19
C GLY A 205 14.45 5.50 30.99
N ALA A 206 13.18 5.89 30.98
CA ALA A 206 12.30 5.61 29.85
C ALA A 206 12.61 6.54 28.65
N ASP A 207 12.78 5.97 27.48
CA ASP A 207 12.81 6.74 26.24
C ASP A 207 11.36 7.16 25.90
N LEU A 208 11.05 8.43 26.16
CA LEU A 208 9.74 9.02 25.91
C LEU A 208 9.26 8.77 24.48
N ALA A 209 10.16 8.80 23.51
CA ALA A 209 9.84 8.59 22.11
C ALA A 209 9.37 7.14 21.83
N THR A 210 10.00 6.16 22.46
CA THR A 210 9.63 4.74 22.32
C THR A 210 8.30 4.43 23.00
N LEU A 211 8.12 4.95 24.23
CA LEU A 211 6.87 4.77 24.97
C LEU A 211 5.65 5.41 24.30
N ASP A 212 5.83 6.59 23.71
CA ASP A 212 4.79 7.24 22.91
C ASP A 212 4.42 6.40 21.69
N VAL A 213 5.40 5.81 21.01
CA VAL A 213 5.16 4.91 19.86
C VAL A 213 4.38 3.67 20.27
N ASP A 214 4.74 3.03 21.37
CA ASP A 214 4.10 1.82 21.86
C ASP A 214 2.66 2.10 22.27
N LEU A 215 2.42 3.19 23.02
CA LEU A 215 1.07 3.64 23.39
C LEU A 215 0.23 3.95 22.16
N ASP A 216 0.80 4.68 21.19
CA ASP A 216 0.12 5.04 19.96
C ASP A 216 -0.24 3.81 19.12
N SER A 217 0.64 2.85 19.00
CA SER A 217 0.41 1.59 18.29
C SER A 217 -0.71 0.78 18.94
N ALA A 218 -0.68 0.62 20.26
CA ALA A 218 -1.70 -0.12 21.01
C ALA A 218 -3.08 0.51 20.88
N MET A 219 -3.18 1.83 21.06
CA MET A 219 -4.46 2.54 20.97
C MET A 219 -4.96 2.63 19.53
N GLN A 220 -4.10 2.86 18.55
CA GLN A 220 -4.47 2.95 17.14
C GLN A 220 -5.02 1.62 16.61
N GLY A 221 -4.44 0.49 17.00
CA GLY A 221 -4.95 -0.84 16.68
C GLY A 221 -6.40 -1.02 17.16
N ARG A 222 -6.67 -0.77 18.44
CA ARG A 222 -8.02 -0.87 19.01
C ARG A 222 -9.02 0.09 18.36
N MET A 223 -8.59 1.32 18.04
CA MET A 223 -9.45 2.31 17.37
C MET A 223 -9.78 1.93 15.92
N ASN A 224 -8.85 1.34 15.21
CA ASN A 224 -9.07 0.83 13.85
C ASN A 224 -10.04 -0.35 13.86
N ASP A 225 -9.93 -1.25 14.84
CA ASP A 225 -10.85 -2.37 15.00
C ASP A 225 -12.27 -1.89 15.31
N ALA A 226 -12.41 -0.91 16.22
CA ALA A 226 -13.68 -0.28 16.53
C ALA A 226 -14.30 0.40 15.29
N THR A 227 -13.51 1.12 14.52
CA THR A 227 -13.95 1.74 13.26
C THR A 227 -14.41 0.68 12.26
N SER A 228 -13.64 -0.39 12.11
CA SER A 228 -13.97 -1.50 11.20
C SER A 228 -15.27 -2.22 11.62
N LYS A 229 -15.52 -2.36 12.91
CA LYS A 229 -16.78 -2.91 13.45
C LYS A 229 -17.97 -2.03 13.08
N VAL A 230 -17.86 -0.72 13.32
CA VAL A 230 -18.90 0.27 12.95
C VAL A 230 -19.20 0.20 11.45
N LEU A 231 -18.17 0.07 10.62
CA LEU A 231 -18.33 -0.03 9.17
C LEU A 231 -19.08 -1.26 8.73
N LYS A 232 -18.68 -2.43 9.23
CA LYS A 232 -19.29 -3.72 8.87
C LYS A 232 -20.75 -3.81 9.29
N GLU A 233 -21.13 -3.18 10.40
CA GLU A 233 -22.48 -3.22 10.94
C GLU A 233 -23.43 -2.23 10.25
N ILE A 234 -22.89 -1.13 9.67
CA ILE A 234 -23.70 0.00 9.21
C ILE A 234 -23.74 0.11 7.71
N ILE A 235 -22.65 -0.15 7.03
CA ILE A 235 -22.55 -0.01 5.58
C ILE A 235 -22.34 -1.39 4.95
N PRO A 236 -23.14 -1.81 3.97
CA PRO A 236 -24.13 -1.07 3.17
C PRO A 236 -25.57 -1.11 3.74
N ASP A 237 -25.89 -2.03 4.67
CA ASP A 237 -27.27 -2.41 5.02
C ASP A 237 -28.02 -1.35 5.84
N GLY A 238 -27.32 -0.46 6.52
CA GLY A 238 -27.90 0.53 7.42
C GLY A 238 -28.39 1.82 6.77
N LEU A 239 -28.19 2.03 5.48
CA LEU A 239 -28.67 3.22 4.76
C LEU A 239 -30.18 3.13 4.49
N ILE A 240 -30.88 4.28 4.50
CA ILE A 240 -32.32 4.35 4.20
C ILE A 240 -32.57 3.86 2.78
N LYS A 241 -31.84 4.42 1.81
CA LYS A 241 -31.83 3.89 0.45
C LYS A 241 -30.72 2.87 0.32
N LYS A 242 -31.09 1.66 -0.08
CA LYS A 242 -30.15 0.58 -0.35
C LYS A 242 -29.76 0.53 -1.81
N PHE A 243 -28.68 -0.15 -2.12
CA PHE A 243 -28.35 -0.50 -3.49
C PHE A 243 -29.51 -1.33 -4.12
N PRO A 244 -29.91 -1.10 -5.38
CA PRO A 244 -29.32 -0.20 -6.37
C PRO A 244 -29.91 1.23 -6.38
N SER A 245 -30.92 1.53 -5.55
CA SER A 245 -31.61 2.83 -5.54
C SER A 245 -30.75 3.97 -4.98
N ASN A 246 -29.70 3.67 -4.26
CA ASN A 246 -28.76 4.62 -3.68
C ASN A 246 -27.67 4.98 -4.70
N ASN A 247 -27.71 6.19 -5.23
CA ASN A 247 -26.81 6.63 -6.29
C ASN A 247 -25.34 6.79 -5.79
N LEU A 248 -25.13 7.21 -4.54
CA LEU A 248 -23.78 7.29 -3.98
C LEU A 248 -23.18 5.90 -3.80
N SER A 249 -23.93 4.96 -3.22
CA SER A 249 -23.50 3.57 -3.08
C SER A 249 -23.25 2.92 -4.43
N ALA A 250 -24.08 3.20 -5.43
CA ALA A 250 -23.89 2.71 -6.79
C ALA A 250 -22.56 3.19 -7.38
N MET A 251 -22.21 4.47 -7.25
CA MET A 251 -20.93 5.00 -7.74
C MET A 251 -19.72 4.37 -7.03
N VAL A 252 -19.81 4.21 -5.72
CA VAL A 252 -18.72 3.64 -4.91
C VAL A 252 -18.53 2.15 -5.20
N MET A 253 -19.61 1.37 -5.21
CA MET A 253 -19.57 -0.08 -5.39
C MET A 253 -19.14 -0.48 -6.79
N THR A 254 -19.64 0.22 -7.82
CA THR A 254 -19.21 -0.03 -9.21
C THR A 254 -17.79 0.48 -9.49
N GLY A 255 -17.21 1.25 -8.57
CA GLY A 255 -15.88 1.82 -8.70
C GLY A 255 -15.81 2.99 -9.68
N ALA A 256 -16.94 3.59 -10.03
CA ALA A 256 -17.00 4.72 -10.96
C ALA A 256 -16.33 5.97 -10.38
N LYS A 257 -16.75 6.38 -9.18
CA LYS A 257 -16.18 7.55 -8.50
C LYS A 257 -16.36 7.46 -6.98
N GLY A 258 -15.37 7.95 -6.24
CA GLY A 258 -15.36 7.90 -4.78
C GLY A 258 -14.95 6.51 -4.25
N GLY A 259 -14.70 6.45 -2.95
CA GLY A 259 -14.36 5.23 -2.23
C GLY A 259 -15.28 4.99 -1.04
N VAL A 260 -15.29 3.78 -0.52
CA VAL A 260 -16.03 3.40 0.70
C VAL A 260 -15.66 4.33 1.86
N VAL A 261 -14.38 4.73 1.96
CA VAL A 261 -13.90 5.67 2.99
C VAL A 261 -14.66 7.00 2.95
N ASN A 262 -14.88 7.57 1.75
CA ASN A 262 -15.61 8.83 1.62
C ASN A 262 -17.06 8.69 2.08
N GLN A 263 -17.74 7.63 1.67
CA GLN A 263 -19.11 7.33 2.10
C GLN A 263 -19.19 7.14 3.62
N THR A 264 -18.21 6.46 4.19
CA THR A 264 -18.09 6.25 5.63
C THR A 264 -17.94 7.55 6.40
N GLN A 265 -17.01 8.39 5.98
CA GLN A 265 -16.74 9.67 6.63
C GLN A 265 -17.94 10.61 6.58
N ILE A 266 -18.72 10.58 5.50
CA ILE A 266 -19.93 11.38 5.38
C ILE A 266 -21.05 10.80 6.27
N SER A 267 -21.31 9.50 6.19
CA SER A 267 -22.51 8.89 6.76
C SER A 267 -22.30 8.30 8.16
N ALA A 268 -21.12 7.72 8.48
CA ALA A 268 -20.89 6.99 9.73
C ALA A 268 -19.98 7.71 10.73
N LEU A 269 -18.67 7.80 10.45
CA LEU A 269 -17.67 8.48 11.28
C LEU A 269 -16.39 8.74 10.49
N LEU A 270 -15.56 9.70 10.94
CA LEU A 270 -14.26 9.95 10.33
C LEU A 270 -13.18 8.96 10.80
N GLY A 271 -13.21 8.53 12.06
CA GLY A 271 -12.21 7.62 12.62
C GLY A 271 -10.95 8.32 13.14
N GLN A 272 -9.90 7.53 13.34
CA GLN A 272 -8.61 8.02 13.84
C GLN A 272 -7.89 8.87 12.78
N GLN A 273 -7.51 10.08 13.17
CA GLN A 273 -6.63 10.93 12.38
C GLN A 273 -5.19 10.60 12.74
N SER A 274 -4.38 10.30 11.74
CA SER A 274 -2.98 9.94 11.91
C SER A 274 -2.08 10.94 11.21
N LEU A 275 -0.96 11.27 11.81
CA LEU A 275 0.11 12.11 11.30
C LEU A 275 1.40 11.28 11.29
N GLU A 276 2.04 11.16 10.15
CA GLU A 276 3.24 10.32 9.99
C GLU A 276 3.07 8.89 10.55
N GLY A 277 1.88 8.31 10.39
CA GLY A 277 1.56 6.97 10.89
C GLY A 277 1.35 6.87 12.41
N ARG A 278 1.40 7.97 13.15
CA ARG A 278 1.16 8.05 14.59
C ARG A 278 -0.11 8.83 14.87
N ARG A 279 -0.60 8.75 16.10
CA ARG A 279 -1.67 9.63 16.57
C ARG A 279 -1.17 11.07 16.62
N VAL A 280 -2.10 12.01 16.80
CA VAL A 280 -1.76 13.44 16.85
C VAL A 280 -0.65 13.70 17.89
N PRO A 281 0.47 14.36 17.50
CA PRO A 281 1.60 14.59 18.38
C PRO A 281 1.23 15.49 19.56
N LYS A 282 1.84 15.23 20.69
CA LYS A 282 1.70 16.03 21.91
C LYS A 282 2.73 17.13 21.95
N MET A 283 2.35 18.30 22.47
CA MET A 283 3.29 19.37 22.80
C MET A 283 4.16 18.97 24.02
N GLN A 284 5.20 19.74 24.32
CA GLN A 284 6.07 19.49 25.48
C GLN A 284 5.32 19.41 26.82
N ASN A 285 4.18 20.10 26.93
CA ASN A 285 3.31 20.06 28.12
C ASN A 285 2.41 18.80 28.19
N GLY A 286 2.57 17.82 27.29
CA GLY A 286 1.77 16.61 27.22
C GLY A 286 0.36 16.76 26.65
N LYS A 287 0.00 17.95 26.13
CA LYS A 287 -1.29 18.23 25.52
C LYS A 287 -1.22 18.14 24.01
N THR A 288 -2.29 17.71 23.36
CA THR A 288 -2.47 17.82 21.93
C THR A 288 -3.06 19.16 21.51
N LEU A 289 -4.04 19.66 22.31
CA LEU A 289 -4.64 20.99 22.19
C LEU A 289 -4.79 21.62 23.56
N PRO A 290 -4.86 22.95 23.68
CA PRO A 290 -5.01 23.66 24.96
C PRO A 290 -6.24 23.23 25.76
N CYS A 291 -7.31 22.80 25.09
CA CYS A 291 -8.58 22.39 25.72
C CYS A 291 -8.54 20.99 26.36
N TYR A 292 -7.52 20.19 26.06
CA TYR A 292 -7.35 18.86 26.67
C TYR A 292 -6.38 18.93 27.86
N LEU A 293 -6.51 17.95 28.75
CA LEU A 293 -5.59 17.79 29.87
C LEU A 293 -4.26 17.17 29.40
N PRO A 294 -3.15 17.40 30.12
CA PRO A 294 -1.89 16.72 29.83
C PRO A 294 -2.08 15.19 29.92
N TYR A 295 -1.56 14.44 28.96
CA TYR A 295 -1.62 12.97 28.92
C TYR A 295 -3.03 12.40 29.07
N ASP A 296 -4.03 13.09 28.51
CA ASP A 296 -5.42 12.65 28.52
C ASP A 296 -5.54 11.29 27.78
N PRO A 297 -5.99 10.21 28.47
CA PRO A 297 -6.12 8.88 27.88
C PRO A 297 -7.27 8.74 26.88
N ASN A 298 -8.16 9.72 26.80
CA ASN A 298 -9.33 9.66 25.93
C ASN A 298 -8.91 9.62 24.45
N PRO A 299 -9.41 8.66 23.67
CA PRO A 299 -9.09 8.57 22.23
C PRO A 299 -9.32 9.87 21.45
N ARG A 300 -10.32 10.68 21.84
CA ARG A 300 -10.61 11.96 21.19
C ARG A 300 -9.50 12.99 21.36
N SER A 301 -8.83 13.01 22.51
CA SER A 301 -7.73 13.94 22.77
C SER A 301 -6.55 13.72 21.81
N SER A 302 -6.43 12.52 21.28
CA SER A 302 -5.37 12.10 20.36
C SER A 302 -5.82 11.91 18.91
N GLY A 303 -6.93 12.53 18.51
CA GLY A 303 -7.36 12.62 17.13
C GLY A 303 -8.37 11.56 16.65
N TYR A 304 -9.02 10.83 17.55
CA TYR A 304 -10.12 9.95 17.15
C TYR A 304 -11.42 10.75 17.00
N ILE A 305 -11.95 10.84 15.79
CA ILE A 305 -13.15 11.60 15.46
C ILE A 305 -14.33 10.63 15.33
N SER A 306 -15.22 10.64 16.31
CA SER A 306 -16.45 9.85 16.32
C SER A 306 -17.60 10.50 15.54
N ASP A 307 -17.44 11.75 15.17
CA ASP A 307 -18.42 12.52 14.42
C ASP A 307 -18.30 12.25 12.92
N ARG A 308 -19.30 12.65 12.17
CA ARG A 308 -19.41 12.48 10.71
C ARG A 308 -19.71 13.83 10.03
N PHE A 309 -19.39 13.96 8.76
CA PHE A 309 -19.65 15.22 8.03
C PHE A 309 -21.13 15.57 7.98
N LEU A 310 -22.02 14.58 7.84
CA LEU A 310 -23.46 14.81 7.74
C LEU A 310 -24.04 15.55 8.97
N THR A 311 -23.50 15.30 10.16
CA THR A 311 -23.95 15.96 11.41
C THR A 311 -23.05 17.11 11.85
N GLY A 312 -21.97 17.35 11.13
CA GLY A 312 -20.94 18.33 11.46
C GLY A 312 -19.90 17.83 12.45
N LEU A 313 -18.78 18.51 12.48
CA LEU A 313 -17.62 18.23 13.35
C LEU A 313 -17.51 19.30 14.43
N ARG A 314 -16.90 18.92 15.55
CA ARG A 314 -16.51 19.90 16.58
C ARG A 314 -15.26 20.63 16.17
N PRO A 315 -15.00 21.85 16.69
CA PRO A 315 -13.81 22.61 16.32
C PRO A 315 -12.50 21.87 16.53
N GLN A 316 -12.35 21.12 17.63
CA GLN A 316 -11.16 20.32 17.94
C GLN A 316 -10.95 19.18 16.93
N ASP A 317 -12.04 18.44 16.65
CA ASP A 317 -12.05 17.34 15.72
C ASP A 317 -11.74 17.83 14.28
N PHE A 318 -12.30 18.98 13.91
CA PHE A 318 -12.02 19.63 12.62
C PHE A 318 -10.54 20.04 12.51
N TYR A 319 -9.96 20.59 13.59
CA TYR A 319 -8.55 20.93 13.60
C TYR A 319 -7.66 19.71 13.37
N PHE A 320 -7.92 18.61 14.04
CA PHE A 320 -7.17 17.35 13.80
C PHE A 320 -7.32 16.84 12.37
N HIS A 321 -8.53 16.94 11.81
CA HIS A 321 -8.77 16.60 10.41
C HIS A 321 -7.99 17.50 9.45
N CYS A 322 -7.92 18.79 9.75
CA CYS A 322 -7.11 19.76 8.98
C CYS A 322 -5.61 19.44 9.05
N MET A 323 -5.10 19.01 10.21
CA MET A 323 -3.70 18.60 10.34
C MET A 323 -3.40 17.40 9.43
N ALA A 324 -4.23 16.37 9.48
CA ALA A 324 -4.08 15.17 8.64
C ALA A 324 -4.23 15.53 7.14
N GLY A 325 -5.17 16.39 6.80
CA GLY A 325 -5.36 16.88 5.42
C GLY A 325 -4.16 17.67 4.92
N ARG A 326 -3.56 18.54 5.75
CA ARG A 326 -2.34 19.29 5.41
C ARG A 326 -1.15 18.36 5.14
N GLU A 327 -0.96 17.34 5.97
CA GLU A 327 0.08 16.33 5.73
C GLU A 327 -0.10 15.68 4.35
N GLY A 328 -1.33 15.26 4.00
CA GLY A 328 -1.62 14.71 2.69
C GLY A 328 -1.33 15.68 1.53
N LEU A 329 -1.59 16.97 1.70
CA LEU A 329 -1.28 17.99 0.69
C LEU A 329 0.24 18.19 0.53
N ILE A 330 0.99 18.24 1.62
CA ILE A 330 2.45 18.35 1.61
C ILE A 330 3.05 17.09 0.99
N ASP A 331 2.59 15.90 1.39
CA ASP A 331 3.04 14.63 0.83
C ASP A 331 2.84 14.59 -0.69
N THR A 332 1.70 15.00 -1.18
CA THR A 332 1.41 15.09 -2.62
C THR A 332 2.36 16.04 -3.34
N ALA A 333 2.59 17.23 -2.80
CA ALA A 333 3.45 18.24 -3.42
C ALA A 333 4.92 17.79 -3.50
N VAL A 334 5.47 17.25 -2.41
CA VAL A 334 6.87 16.78 -2.37
C VAL A 334 7.07 15.53 -3.22
N LYS A 335 6.12 14.62 -3.20
CA LYS A 335 6.13 13.35 -3.94
C LYS A 335 6.20 13.56 -5.45
N THR A 336 5.39 14.46 -6.00
CA THR A 336 5.39 14.75 -7.44
C THR A 336 6.73 15.30 -7.90
N SER A 337 7.33 16.21 -7.14
CA SER A 337 8.65 16.77 -7.47
C SER A 337 9.75 15.69 -7.47
N ARG A 338 9.83 14.89 -6.40
CA ARG A 338 10.88 13.87 -6.26
C ARG A 338 10.74 12.74 -7.26
N SER A 339 9.52 12.27 -7.54
CA SER A 339 9.27 11.23 -8.52
C SER A 339 9.50 11.74 -9.95
N GLY A 340 9.13 12.98 -10.25
CA GLY A 340 9.38 13.60 -11.56
C GLY A 340 10.87 13.75 -11.84
N TYR A 341 11.67 14.16 -10.86
CA TYR A 341 13.12 14.23 -11.02
C TYR A 341 13.74 12.85 -11.24
N LEU A 342 13.32 11.83 -10.49
CA LEU A 342 13.78 10.45 -10.71
C LEU A 342 13.45 9.96 -12.13
N GLN A 343 12.20 10.19 -12.57
CA GLN A 343 11.77 9.81 -13.92
C GLN A 343 12.61 10.50 -14.99
N ARG A 344 12.86 11.81 -14.85
CA ARG A 344 13.72 12.55 -15.79
C ARG A 344 15.12 11.95 -15.88
N CYS A 345 15.74 11.63 -14.73
CA CYS A 345 17.06 11.02 -14.71
C CYS A 345 17.08 9.67 -15.42
N LEU A 346 16.07 8.82 -15.16
CA LEU A 346 15.95 7.51 -15.81
C LEU A 346 15.74 7.63 -17.32
N ILE A 347 14.85 8.53 -17.76
CA ILE A 347 14.62 8.76 -19.19
C ILE A 347 15.91 9.20 -19.87
N LYS A 348 16.63 10.15 -19.31
CA LYS A 348 17.88 10.66 -19.90
C LYS A 348 18.97 9.60 -20.01
N GLN A 349 18.99 8.61 -19.15
CA GLN A 349 19.96 7.51 -19.20
C GLN A 349 19.53 6.38 -20.15
N LEU A 350 18.23 6.24 -20.42
CA LEU A 350 17.70 5.11 -21.17
C LEU A 350 17.09 5.49 -22.53
N GLU A 351 16.97 6.79 -22.85
CA GLU A 351 16.28 7.26 -24.06
C GLU A 351 16.92 6.77 -25.38
N SER A 352 18.16 6.37 -25.32
CA SER A 352 18.91 5.87 -26.49
C SER A 352 18.65 4.40 -26.80
N LEU A 353 18.08 3.63 -25.87
CA LEU A 353 17.88 2.19 -26.05
C LEU A 353 16.71 1.90 -26.98
N ILE A 354 17.01 1.38 -28.14
CA ILE A 354 16.06 1.08 -29.23
C ILE A 354 16.21 -0.36 -29.69
N VAL A 355 15.09 -0.98 -30.08
CA VAL A 355 15.09 -2.29 -30.72
C VAL A 355 15.53 -2.12 -32.20
N ASN A 356 16.60 -2.75 -32.59
CA ASN A 356 17.10 -2.72 -33.98
C ASN A 356 16.38 -3.77 -34.86
N TYR A 357 16.65 -3.72 -36.19
CA TYR A 357 16.05 -4.65 -37.14
C TYR A 357 16.50 -6.12 -36.98
N ASP A 358 17.62 -6.35 -36.29
CA ASP A 358 18.06 -7.69 -35.86
C ASP A 358 17.42 -8.13 -34.51
N MET A 359 16.50 -7.31 -33.95
CA MET A 359 15.80 -7.52 -32.70
C MET A 359 16.69 -7.47 -31.45
N THR A 360 17.91 -7.00 -31.58
CA THR A 360 18.77 -6.66 -30.44
C THR A 360 18.40 -5.29 -29.91
N VAL A 361 18.52 -5.10 -28.62
CA VAL A 361 18.40 -3.77 -27.98
C VAL A 361 19.78 -3.15 -27.94
N ARG A 362 19.94 -2.00 -28.56
CA ARG A 362 21.22 -1.30 -28.68
C ARG A 362 21.14 0.13 -28.20
N ASP A 363 22.30 0.63 -27.79
CA ASP A 363 22.54 2.04 -27.46
C ASP A 363 22.99 2.85 -28.69
N ASN A 364 23.16 4.16 -28.53
CA ASN A 364 23.57 5.09 -29.60
C ASN A 364 24.91 4.74 -30.23
N ASP A 365 25.85 4.18 -29.50
CA ASP A 365 27.17 3.73 -29.96
C ASP A 365 27.12 2.37 -30.70
N GLY A 366 25.92 1.76 -30.79
CA GLY A 366 25.72 0.45 -31.40
C GLY A 366 26.04 -0.72 -30.47
N SER A 367 26.41 -0.48 -29.22
CA SER A 367 26.66 -1.54 -28.25
C SER A 367 25.37 -2.31 -27.94
N ILE A 368 25.47 -3.64 -27.84
CA ILE A 368 24.34 -4.50 -27.58
C ILE A 368 24.11 -4.58 -26.06
N VAL A 369 22.96 -4.09 -25.61
CA VAL A 369 22.52 -4.17 -24.20
C VAL A 369 21.79 -5.47 -23.95
N GLN A 370 20.92 -5.89 -24.88
CA GLN A 370 20.22 -7.18 -24.82
C GLN A 370 20.23 -7.81 -26.22
N PHE A 371 20.46 -9.12 -26.28
CA PHE A 371 20.37 -9.87 -27.54
C PHE A 371 18.95 -10.05 -28.05
N MET A 372 18.00 -10.08 -27.11
CA MET A 372 16.57 -10.10 -27.37
C MET A 372 15.86 -9.34 -26.26
N TYR A 373 14.93 -8.46 -26.61
CA TYR A 373 14.19 -7.65 -25.64
C TYR A 373 13.47 -8.54 -24.62
N GLY A 374 13.81 -8.40 -23.33
CA GLY A 374 13.22 -9.17 -22.22
C GLY A 374 13.45 -10.69 -22.32
N ASP A 375 14.44 -11.15 -23.09
CA ASP A 375 14.77 -12.56 -23.40
C ASP A 375 13.67 -13.33 -24.17
N ASP A 376 12.51 -12.73 -24.41
CA ASP A 376 11.37 -13.35 -25.12
C ASP A 376 10.93 -12.57 -26.36
N GLY A 377 11.38 -11.33 -26.51
CA GLY A 377 11.04 -10.45 -27.63
C GLY A 377 9.60 -9.93 -27.63
N ILE A 378 8.87 -10.04 -26.51
CA ILE A 378 7.47 -9.68 -26.42
C ILE A 378 7.31 -8.19 -26.06
N ASP A 379 6.38 -7.51 -26.74
CA ASP A 379 5.95 -6.16 -26.38
C ASP A 379 5.09 -6.19 -25.11
N VAL A 380 5.49 -5.42 -24.09
CA VAL A 380 4.81 -5.37 -22.79
C VAL A 380 3.34 -4.94 -22.88
N ILE A 381 2.95 -4.20 -23.91
CA ILE A 381 1.57 -3.75 -24.13
C ILE A 381 0.68 -4.92 -24.58
N ASN A 382 1.20 -5.81 -25.42
CA ASN A 382 0.44 -6.86 -26.10
C ASN A 382 0.46 -8.23 -25.41
N THR A 383 1.06 -8.33 -24.20
CA THR A 383 1.26 -9.61 -23.49
C THR A 383 0.02 -10.18 -22.79
N LYS A 384 -0.92 -9.35 -22.41
CA LYS A 384 -1.95 -9.66 -21.39
C LYS A 384 -2.81 -10.91 -21.69
N TYR A 385 -3.15 -11.17 -22.94
CA TYR A 385 -3.98 -12.31 -23.29
C TYR A 385 -3.19 -13.59 -23.63
N LEU A 386 -1.85 -13.56 -23.62
CA LEU A 386 -1.03 -14.75 -23.88
C LEU A 386 -1.24 -15.86 -22.84
N ASP A 387 -1.53 -15.50 -21.58
CA ASP A 387 -1.77 -16.46 -20.50
C ASP A 387 -3.24 -16.91 -20.38
N LYS A 388 -4.14 -16.33 -21.18
CA LYS A 388 -5.59 -16.60 -21.13
C LYS A 388 -6.01 -17.60 -22.20
N PHE A 389 -5.56 -18.85 -22.06
CA PHE A 389 -5.84 -19.92 -23.04
C PHE A 389 -7.34 -20.13 -23.32
N GLU A 390 -8.19 -20.00 -22.29
CA GLU A 390 -9.63 -20.13 -22.45
C GLU A 390 -10.23 -19.04 -23.36
N PHE A 391 -9.73 -17.81 -23.26
CA PHE A 391 -10.14 -16.71 -24.14
C PHE A 391 -9.73 -16.97 -25.60
N LEU A 392 -8.50 -17.45 -25.81
CA LEU A 392 -7.98 -17.79 -27.14
C LEU A 392 -8.80 -18.93 -27.78
N GLU A 393 -9.17 -19.95 -26.99
CA GLU A 393 -10.02 -21.04 -27.45
C GLU A 393 -11.41 -20.56 -27.84
N GLN A 394 -12.02 -19.67 -27.04
CA GLN A 394 -13.38 -19.16 -27.29
C GLN A 394 -13.48 -18.24 -28.50
N ASN A 395 -12.42 -17.51 -28.82
CA ASN A 395 -12.37 -16.55 -29.95
C ASN A 395 -11.49 -17.02 -31.10
N PHE A 396 -11.25 -18.32 -31.18
CA PHE A 396 -10.37 -18.96 -32.14
C PHE A 396 -10.58 -18.53 -33.60
N ASN A 397 -11.83 -18.57 -34.10
CA ASN A 397 -12.13 -18.26 -35.50
C ASN A 397 -11.77 -16.79 -35.86
N SER A 398 -12.07 -15.85 -34.98
CA SER A 398 -11.79 -14.42 -35.18
C SER A 398 -10.29 -14.14 -35.14
N LEU A 399 -9.54 -14.84 -34.28
CA LEU A 399 -8.10 -14.69 -34.16
C LEU A 399 -7.33 -15.28 -35.35
N ILE A 400 -7.79 -16.43 -35.90
CA ILE A 400 -7.17 -17.02 -37.09
C ILE A 400 -7.37 -16.13 -38.32
N SER A 401 -8.59 -15.65 -38.55
CA SER A 401 -8.88 -14.85 -39.75
C SER A 401 -8.01 -13.59 -39.82
N SER A 402 -7.70 -13.00 -38.67
CA SER A 402 -6.81 -11.84 -38.57
C SER A 402 -5.31 -12.18 -38.66
N GLY A 403 -4.93 -13.45 -38.74
CA GLY A 403 -3.53 -13.94 -38.70
C GLY A 403 -2.97 -14.58 -39.98
N HIS A 404 -3.79 -14.74 -41.01
CA HIS A 404 -3.36 -15.41 -42.25
C HIS A 404 -2.15 -14.80 -42.93
N ASP A 405 -2.03 -13.47 -42.92
CA ASP A 405 -0.93 -12.74 -43.56
C ASP A 405 0.43 -12.97 -42.89
N ILE A 406 0.42 -13.34 -41.62
CA ILE A 406 1.65 -13.56 -40.84
C ILE A 406 2.26 -14.92 -41.21
N ILE A 407 1.43 -15.95 -41.36
CA ILE A 407 1.89 -17.32 -41.65
C ILE A 407 2.57 -17.39 -43.02
N SER A 408 2.08 -16.63 -44.00
CA SER A 408 2.63 -16.63 -45.35
C SER A 408 4.06 -16.06 -45.44
N LYS A 409 4.52 -15.31 -44.46
CA LYS A 409 5.81 -14.61 -44.42
C LYS A 409 6.91 -15.30 -43.61
N VAL A 410 6.63 -16.42 -42.97
CA VAL A 410 7.52 -17.07 -42.00
C VAL A 410 7.79 -18.53 -42.34
N ASP A 411 8.99 -18.99 -41.94
CA ASP A 411 9.39 -20.39 -42.11
C ASP A 411 8.73 -21.25 -40.99
N CYS A 412 7.88 -22.16 -41.43
CA CYS A 412 7.10 -23.03 -40.53
C CYS A 412 7.74 -24.40 -40.25
N GLU A 413 8.74 -24.81 -41.08
CA GLU A 413 9.24 -26.19 -41.08
C GLU A 413 10.44 -26.41 -40.17
N LYS A 414 11.42 -25.52 -40.17
CA LYS A 414 12.70 -25.68 -39.46
C LYS A 414 12.56 -25.87 -37.96
N VAL A 415 11.66 -25.09 -37.30
CA VAL A 415 11.40 -25.20 -35.85
C VAL A 415 10.75 -26.54 -35.51
N ALA A 416 9.84 -27.02 -36.36
CA ALA A 416 9.18 -28.30 -36.17
C ALA A 416 10.14 -29.48 -36.29
N GLU A 417 11.07 -29.41 -37.26
CA GLU A 417 12.13 -30.40 -37.44
C GLU A 417 13.10 -30.44 -36.27
N HIS A 418 13.57 -29.26 -35.84
CA HIS A 418 14.45 -29.15 -34.68
C HIS A 418 13.79 -29.69 -33.41
N LYS A 419 12.52 -29.35 -33.15
CA LYS A 419 11.76 -29.90 -32.00
C LYS A 419 11.65 -31.42 -32.06
N LYS A 420 11.43 -32.00 -33.25
CA LYS A 420 11.41 -33.45 -33.41
C LYS A 420 12.77 -34.08 -33.13
N ALA A 421 13.88 -33.47 -33.60
CA ALA A 421 15.23 -33.95 -33.37
C ALA A 421 15.59 -33.86 -31.86
N ALA A 422 15.33 -32.73 -31.22
CA ALA A 422 15.55 -32.53 -29.79
C ALA A 422 14.79 -33.53 -28.91
N ARG A 423 13.50 -33.76 -29.22
CA ARG A 423 12.69 -34.77 -28.51
C ARG A 423 13.22 -36.21 -28.71
N LYS A 424 13.77 -36.54 -29.88
CA LYS A 424 14.43 -37.84 -30.11
C LYS A 424 15.71 -37.99 -29.25
N LYS A 425 16.53 -36.94 -29.18
CA LYS A 425 17.73 -36.92 -28.33
C LYS A 425 17.37 -37.05 -26.84
N ALA A 426 16.40 -36.27 -26.36
CA ALA A 426 15.94 -36.31 -24.99
C ALA A 426 15.35 -37.69 -24.58
N LYS A 427 14.61 -38.36 -25.50
CA LYS A 427 14.13 -39.72 -25.24
C LYS A 427 15.26 -40.74 -25.11
N LYS A 428 16.33 -40.61 -25.92
CA LYS A 428 17.53 -41.46 -25.78
C LYS A 428 18.23 -41.27 -24.45
N LEU A 429 18.40 -40.02 -24.02
CA LEU A 429 19.01 -39.69 -22.73
C LEU A 429 18.18 -40.22 -21.55
N LYS A 430 16.87 -40.07 -21.61
CA LYS A 430 15.95 -40.61 -20.58
C LYS A 430 15.94 -42.13 -20.53
N ALA A 431 16.19 -42.82 -21.65
CA ALA A 431 16.34 -44.27 -21.67
C ALA A 431 17.67 -44.71 -21.02
N ALA A 432 18.71 -43.90 -21.10
CA ALA A 432 20.00 -44.12 -20.46
C ALA A 432 19.92 -43.83 -18.94
N ASP A 433 19.27 -42.74 -18.54
CA ASP A 433 19.10 -42.32 -17.16
C ASP A 433 17.61 -42.16 -16.77
N PRO A 434 16.97 -43.21 -16.23
CA PRO A 434 15.53 -43.19 -15.86
C PRO A 434 15.19 -42.19 -14.73
N SER A 435 16.16 -41.72 -13.96
CA SER A 435 15.96 -40.73 -12.88
C SER A 435 15.64 -39.33 -13.37
N LEU A 436 15.96 -39.03 -14.63
CA LEU A 436 15.76 -37.69 -15.23
C LEU A 436 14.29 -37.49 -15.65
N SER A 437 13.73 -36.33 -15.29
CA SER A 437 12.46 -35.92 -15.82
C SER A 437 12.57 -35.62 -17.31
N SER A 438 11.48 -35.73 -18.06
CA SER A 438 11.48 -35.43 -19.51
C SER A 438 11.88 -33.97 -19.80
N LYS A 439 11.68 -33.05 -18.85
CA LYS A 439 12.03 -31.66 -18.94
C LYS A 439 13.55 -31.45 -18.78
N GLN A 440 14.14 -32.06 -17.76
CA GLN A 440 15.59 -32.03 -17.54
C GLN A 440 16.38 -32.68 -18.68
N ALA A 441 15.89 -33.82 -19.21
CA ALA A 441 16.51 -34.46 -20.36
C ALA A 441 16.48 -33.58 -21.63
N LEU A 442 15.44 -32.76 -21.81
CA LEU A 442 15.35 -31.80 -22.92
C LEU A 442 16.31 -30.62 -22.71
N GLU A 443 16.37 -30.07 -21.52
CA GLU A 443 17.27 -28.97 -21.14
C GLU A 443 18.75 -29.34 -21.30
N MET A 444 19.11 -30.59 -21.03
CA MET A 444 20.49 -31.10 -21.20
C MET A 444 20.87 -31.41 -22.65
N THR A 445 19.90 -31.61 -23.54
CA THR A 445 20.16 -32.09 -24.91
C THR A 445 20.03 -31.05 -25.99
N SER A 446 19.44 -29.91 -25.70
CA SER A 446 19.26 -28.82 -26.67
C SER A 446 19.32 -27.45 -26.00
N ASP A 447 19.93 -26.50 -26.67
CA ASP A 447 19.89 -25.09 -26.28
C ASP A 447 18.46 -24.53 -26.34
N PRO A 448 18.18 -23.44 -25.60
CA PRO A 448 16.88 -22.79 -25.65
C PRO A 448 16.46 -22.43 -27.06
N LEU A 449 15.21 -22.73 -27.42
CA LEU A 449 14.72 -22.57 -28.78
C LEU A 449 14.83 -21.13 -29.28
N LEU A 450 14.57 -20.16 -28.41
CA LEU A 450 14.64 -18.72 -28.71
C LEU A 450 16.06 -18.25 -29.01
N SER A 451 17.09 -18.95 -28.52
CA SER A 451 18.51 -18.62 -28.82
C SER A 451 18.93 -19.07 -30.22
N ILE A 452 18.29 -20.12 -30.77
CA ILE A 452 18.62 -20.67 -32.07
C ILE A 452 17.75 -20.07 -33.19
N PHE A 453 16.43 -19.98 -32.90
CA PHE A 453 15.42 -19.53 -33.85
C PHE A 453 14.77 -18.25 -33.43
N HIS A 454 15.00 -17.18 -34.15
CA HIS A 454 14.42 -15.88 -33.86
C HIS A 454 12.89 -15.89 -34.13
N PRO A 455 12.04 -15.49 -33.15
CA PRO A 455 10.57 -15.60 -33.25
C PRO A 455 9.97 -14.82 -34.44
N HIS A 456 10.57 -13.72 -34.90
CA HIS A 456 10.10 -12.96 -36.06
C HIS A 456 10.29 -13.66 -37.41
N LYS A 457 11.22 -14.60 -37.48
CA LYS A 457 11.59 -15.28 -38.73
C LYS A 457 11.03 -16.70 -38.80
N PHE A 458 10.85 -17.34 -37.63
CA PHE A 458 10.52 -18.75 -37.55
C PHE A 458 9.24 -18.98 -36.74
N PHE A 459 8.24 -19.53 -37.41
CA PHE A 459 6.96 -19.85 -36.76
C PHE A 459 7.11 -20.96 -35.71
N GLY A 460 6.52 -20.74 -34.55
CA GLY A 460 6.56 -21.71 -33.45
C GLY A 460 7.83 -21.64 -32.57
N SER A 461 8.67 -20.63 -32.76
CA SER A 461 9.75 -20.30 -31.85
C SER A 461 9.16 -19.58 -30.63
N ILE A 462 8.89 -20.33 -29.57
CA ILE A 462 8.36 -19.87 -28.28
C ILE A 462 9.18 -20.49 -27.15
N SER A 463 9.18 -19.87 -25.99
CA SER A 463 9.90 -20.41 -24.83
C SER A 463 9.38 -21.80 -24.42
N GLU A 464 10.27 -22.61 -23.86
CA GLU A 464 9.95 -23.96 -23.39
C GLU A 464 8.87 -23.94 -22.30
N SER A 465 8.89 -22.93 -21.42
CA SER A 465 7.90 -22.70 -20.38
C SER A 465 6.51 -22.49 -20.97
N MET A 466 6.36 -21.61 -21.94
CA MET A 466 5.09 -21.39 -22.66
C MET A 466 4.64 -22.63 -23.41
N SER A 467 5.55 -23.34 -24.09
CA SER A 467 5.23 -24.59 -24.78
C SER A 467 4.71 -25.67 -23.82
N SER A 468 5.32 -25.78 -22.62
CA SER A 468 4.84 -26.69 -21.57
C SER A 468 3.45 -26.31 -21.07
N SER A 469 3.20 -25.02 -20.85
CA SER A 469 1.88 -24.53 -20.41
C SER A 469 0.76 -24.82 -21.43
N ILE A 470 1.07 -24.69 -22.72
CA ILE A 470 0.13 -25.05 -23.79
C ILE A 470 -0.14 -26.57 -23.81
N ASP A 471 0.93 -27.38 -23.68
CA ASP A 471 0.80 -28.83 -23.63
C ASP A 471 -0.02 -29.31 -22.43
N ASP A 472 0.15 -28.67 -21.27
CA ASP A 472 -0.62 -28.98 -20.06
C ASP A 472 -2.09 -28.56 -20.19
N TYR A 473 -2.35 -27.41 -20.80
CA TYR A 473 -3.72 -26.95 -21.06
C TYR A 473 -4.45 -27.90 -22.03
N THR A 474 -3.83 -28.26 -23.14
CA THR A 474 -4.40 -29.15 -24.13
C THR A 474 -4.62 -30.56 -23.57
N LYS A 475 -3.72 -31.09 -22.73
CA LYS A 475 -3.91 -32.38 -22.04
C LYS A 475 -5.06 -32.34 -21.05
N LYS A 476 -5.21 -31.30 -20.25
CA LYS A 476 -6.32 -31.12 -19.29
C LYS A 476 -7.65 -31.09 -20.01
N GLN A 477 -7.76 -30.39 -21.13
CA GLN A 477 -8.97 -30.34 -21.94
C GLN A 477 -9.32 -31.70 -22.54
N CYS A 478 -8.35 -32.44 -23.11
CA CYS A 478 -8.56 -33.78 -23.63
C CYS A 478 -9.02 -34.76 -22.52
N GLN A 479 -8.49 -34.64 -21.31
CA GLN A 479 -8.91 -35.46 -20.17
C GLN A 479 -10.35 -35.12 -19.74
N TYR A 480 -10.73 -33.86 -19.69
CA TYR A 480 -12.09 -33.44 -19.35
C TYR A 480 -13.14 -33.96 -20.35
N ILE A 481 -12.83 -33.94 -21.64
CA ILE A 481 -13.68 -34.48 -22.69
C ILE A 481 -13.84 -36.00 -22.53
N LYS A 482 -12.77 -36.74 -22.23
CA LYS A 482 -12.80 -38.16 -21.93
C LYS A 482 -13.67 -38.48 -20.71
N TYR A 483 -13.48 -37.70 -19.64
CA TYR A 483 -14.25 -37.85 -18.39
C TYR A 483 -15.74 -37.60 -18.62
N ALA A 484 -16.10 -36.53 -19.33
CA ALA A 484 -17.49 -36.20 -19.62
C ALA A 484 -18.16 -37.23 -20.54
N LYS A 485 -17.42 -37.85 -21.46
CA LYS A 485 -17.94 -38.98 -22.29
C LYS A 485 -18.20 -40.23 -21.46
N ASN A 486 -17.31 -40.55 -20.51
CA ASN A 486 -17.44 -41.73 -19.65
C ASN A 486 -18.62 -41.61 -18.65
N GLU A 487 -18.96 -40.38 -18.21
CA GLU A 487 -20.11 -40.14 -17.33
C GLU A 487 -21.47 -39.99 -18.07
N GLY A 488 -21.49 -40.17 -19.38
CA GLY A 488 -22.74 -40.02 -20.18
C GLY A 488 -23.29 -38.59 -20.21
N ARG A 489 -22.55 -37.62 -19.68
CA ARG A 489 -22.91 -36.21 -19.74
C ARG A 489 -22.68 -35.69 -21.14
N THR A 490 -23.76 -35.40 -21.87
CA THR A 490 -23.68 -34.63 -23.11
C THR A 490 -23.09 -33.27 -22.80
N LEU A 491 -21.84 -33.03 -23.26
CA LEU A 491 -21.21 -31.72 -23.21
C LEU A 491 -22.12 -30.73 -23.94
N LYS A 492 -22.86 -29.92 -23.17
CA LYS A 492 -23.61 -28.77 -23.68
C LYS A 492 -22.64 -27.60 -24.06
N ARG A 493 -21.44 -27.92 -24.57
CA ARG A 493 -20.56 -26.94 -25.16
C ARG A 493 -21.01 -26.68 -26.59
N LYS A 494 -21.42 -25.45 -26.83
CA LYS A 494 -21.78 -24.90 -28.14
C LYS A 494 -20.58 -24.85 -29.10
N TYR A 495 -19.36 -25.07 -28.60
CA TYR A 495 -18.10 -25.01 -29.34
C TYR A 495 -17.53 -26.40 -29.52
N LYS A 496 -17.16 -26.74 -30.76
CA LYS A 496 -16.39 -27.95 -31.05
C LYS A 496 -15.01 -27.83 -30.38
N PRO A 497 -14.51 -28.88 -29.73
CA PRO A 497 -13.16 -28.88 -29.20
C PRO A 497 -12.16 -28.65 -30.34
N ILE A 498 -11.25 -27.71 -30.14
CA ILE A 498 -10.21 -27.39 -31.13
C ILE A 498 -9.16 -28.48 -31.06
N GLU A 499 -8.65 -28.87 -32.22
CA GLU A 499 -7.53 -29.80 -32.32
C GLU A 499 -6.28 -29.22 -31.64
N PRO A 500 -5.52 -30.00 -30.85
CA PRO A 500 -4.34 -29.49 -30.13
C PRO A 500 -3.32 -28.77 -31.01
N ASP A 501 -3.09 -29.29 -32.23
CA ASP A 501 -2.12 -28.68 -33.14
C ASP A 501 -2.63 -27.34 -33.71
N THR A 502 -3.91 -27.25 -33.98
CA THR A 502 -4.53 -26.02 -34.44
C THR A 502 -4.58 -24.96 -33.34
N PHE A 503 -4.83 -25.33 -32.09
CA PHE A 503 -4.74 -24.43 -30.95
C PHE A 503 -3.31 -23.89 -30.78
N ARG A 504 -2.30 -24.76 -30.92
CA ARG A 504 -0.90 -24.38 -30.84
C ARG A 504 -0.53 -23.40 -31.97
N GLN A 505 -1.03 -23.61 -33.20
CA GLN A 505 -0.83 -22.67 -34.30
C GLN A 505 -1.44 -21.28 -33.97
N THR A 506 -2.67 -21.26 -33.46
CA THR A 506 -3.33 -20.00 -33.04
C THR A 506 -2.54 -19.26 -31.98
N TYR A 507 -2.03 -20.01 -31.01
CA TYR A 507 -1.19 -19.43 -29.97
C TYR A 507 0.10 -18.83 -30.55
N CYS A 508 0.78 -19.55 -31.43
CA CYS A 508 1.99 -19.05 -32.09
C CYS A 508 1.70 -17.80 -32.93
N MET A 509 0.57 -17.73 -33.61
CA MET A 509 0.15 -16.52 -34.33
C MET A 509 -0.06 -15.33 -33.38
N LYS A 510 -0.75 -15.57 -32.25
CA LYS A 510 -0.93 -14.52 -31.24
C LYS A 510 0.39 -14.07 -30.64
N TYR A 511 1.29 -15.02 -30.36
CA TYR A 511 2.64 -14.72 -29.87
C TYR A 511 3.40 -13.82 -30.86
N MET A 512 3.37 -14.14 -32.13
CA MET A 512 4.03 -13.31 -33.18
C MET A 512 3.43 -11.92 -33.29
N LYS A 513 2.10 -11.77 -33.13
CA LYS A 513 1.46 -10.45 -33.07
C LYS A 513 1.84 -9.65 -31.82
N SER A 514 2.28 -10.33 -30.78
CA SER A 514 2.69 -9.72 -29.51
C SER A 514 4.18 -9.41 -29.45
N LEU A 515 4.95 -9.69 -30.51
CA LEU A 515 6.37 -9.37 -30.55
C LEU A 515 6.59 -7.86 -30.71
N VAL A 516 7.68 -7.38 -30.11
CA VAL A 516 8.09 -5.98 -30.19
C VAL A 516 8.47 -5.61 -31.63
N HIS A 517 8.12 -4.43 -32.06
CA HIS A 517 8.48 -3.95 -33.40
C HIS A 517 9.89 -3.35 -33.43
N PRO A 518 10.64 -3.51 -34.55
CA PRO A 518 11.89 -2.78 -34.76
C PRO A 518 11.67 -1.28 -34.71
N GLY A 519 12.57 -0.55 -34.05
CA GLY A 519 12.46 0.89 -33.86
C GLY A 519 11.70 1.30 -32.59
N GLU A 520 11.17 0.35 -31.81
CA GLU A 520 10.53 0.66 -30.54
C GLU A 520 11.53 1.18 -29.51
N ASN A 521 11.22 2.31 -28.88
CA ASN A 521 12.06 2.91 -27.85
C ASN A 521 11.77 2.28 -26.48
N VAL A 522 12.36 1.11 -26.27
CA VAL A 522 12.13 0.31 -25.04
C VAL A 522 12.75 0.93 -23.80
N GLY A 523 13.79 1.74 -23.95
CA GLY A 523 14.42 2.44 -22.84
C GLY A 523 13.49 3.49 -22.22
N THR A 524 12.79 4.26 -23.03
CA THR A 524 11.78 5.22 -22.57
C THR A 524 10.61 4.51 -21.89
N ILE A 525 10.12 3.41 -22.47
CA ILE A 525 9.06 2.59 -21.87
C ILE A 525 9.49 2.09 -20.48
N ALA A 526 10.70 1.56 -20.36
CA ALA A 526 11.25 1.09 -19.08
C ALA A 526 11.34 2.23 -18.04
N ALA A 527 11.87 3.39 -18.42
CA ALA A 527 11.98 4.55 -17.54
C ALA A 527 10.61 5.06 -17.06
N GLN A 528 9.63 5.13 -17.95
CA GLN A 528 8.26 5.53 -17.61
C GLN A 528 7.55 4.48 -16.74
N SER A 529 7.76 3.19 -17.00
CA SER A 529 7.17 2.09 -16.23
C SER A 529 7.69 2.02 -14.79
N VAL A 530 8.91 2.52 -14.54
CA VAL A 530 9.47 2.68 -13.18
C VAL A 530 9.03 4.01 -12.56
N GLY A 531 9.00 5.08 -13.34
CA GLY A 531 8.70 6.43 -12.88
C GLY A 531 7.22 6.62 -12.48
N GLU A 532 6.29 6.08 -13.24
CA GLU A 532 4.85 6.21 -12.94
C GLU A 532 4.48 5.60 -11.58
N PRO A 533 4.79 4.33 -11.27
CA PRO A 533 4.48 3.77 -9.95
C PRO A 533 5.19 4.48 -8.81
N SER A 534 6.34 5.12 -9.04
CA SER A 534 7.03 5.88 -7.99
C SER A 534 6.19 7.07 -7.50
N THR A 535 5.34 7.65 -8.34
CA THR A 535 4.41 8.72 -7.95
C THR A 535 3.34 8.24 -6.96
N GLN A 536 3.04 6.94 -6.93
CA GLN A 536 2.04 6.33 -6.03
C GLN A 536 2.65 5.86 -4.69
N MET A 537 3.98 5.85 -4.56
CA MET A 537 4.65 5.51 -3.32
C MET A 537 4.45 6.62 -2.28
N THR A 538 4.33 6.26 -1.00
CA THR A 538 4.30 7.23 0.10
C THR A 538 5.71 7.76 0.40
N LEU A 539 5.81 9.04 0.78
CA LEU A 539 7.09 9.66 1.14
C LEU A 539 7.70 9.04 2.40
N ASN A 540 6.86 8.73 3.36
CA ASN A 540 7.27 8.23 4.65
C ASN A 540 6.84 6.78 4.85
N THR A 541 7.76 5.96 5.27
CA THR A 541 7.59 4.55 5.63
C THR A 541 6.82 4.33 6.93
N PHE A 542 6.33 5.39 7.55
CA PHE A 542 5.66 5.34 8.87
C PHE A 542 4.32 4.61 8.87
N HIS A 543 3.72 4.34 7.70
CA HIS A 543 2.50 3.52 7.63
C HIS A 543 2.73 2.04 8.02
N LEU A 544 3.97 1.61 8.19
CA LEU A 544 4.35 0.26 8.60
C LEU A 544 4.78 0.17 10.08
N ALA A 545 4.58 1.21 10.86
CA ALA A 545 5.00 1.30 12.27
C ALA A 545 4.28 0.36 13.24
N GLY A 546 3.60 -0.67 12.77
CA GLY A 546 2.99 -1.72 13.60
C GLY A 546 3.64 -3.09 13.50
N HIS A 547 4.59 -3.29 12.60
CA HIS A 547 5.22 -4.58 12.38
C HIS A 547 6.74 -4.47 12.47
N GLY A 548 7.31 -4.28 13.67
CA GLY A 548 8.69 -4.65 14.01
C GLY A 548 9.84 -4.42 13.01
N ALA A 549 9.53 -3.82 11.85
CA ALA A 549 10.51 -3.43 10.85
C ALA A 549 11.09 -2.09 11.30
N GLY A 550 12.26 -2.15 11.95
CA GLY A 550 13.02 -0.97 12.32
C GLY A 550 13.15 0.03 11.17
N ASN A 551 13.64 1.22 11.45
CA ASN A 551 13.81 2.37 10.56
C ASN A 551 14.46 2.03 9.19
N MET A 552 13.80 1.21 8.37
CA MET A 552 14.28 0.90 7.02
C MET A 552 13.88 2.00 6.04
N THR A 553 14.83 2.42 5.23
CA THR A 553 14.53 3.34 4.12
C THR A 553 13.71 2.58 3.08
N LEU A 554 12.49 3.01 2.84
CA LEU A 554 11.56 2.44 1.86
C LEU A 554 11.05 3.56 0.93
N GLY A 555 10.29 3.19 -0.09
CA GLY A 555 9.69 4.15 -1.01
C GLY A 555 10.70 4.81 -1.96
N ILE A 556 10.41 6.04 -2.37
CA ILE A 556 11.21 6.80 -3.35
C ILE A 556 12.68 6.96 -2.94
N PRO A 557 13.04 7.24 -1.68
CA PRO A 557 14.44 7.34 -1.28
C PRO A 557 15.22 6.04 -1.49
N ARG A 558 14.59 4.89 -1.19
CA ARG A 558 15.25 3.59 -1.42
C ARG A 558 15.35 3.24 -2.90
N LEU A 559 14.31 3.54 -3.66
CA LEU A 559 14.32 3.34 -5.11
C LEU A 559 15.44 4.16 -5.77
N LYS A 560 15.57 5.44 -5.35
CA LYS A 560 16.68 6.31 -5.80
C LYS A 560 18.04 5.75 -5.40
N GLU A 561 18.18 5.24 -4.18
CA GLU A 561 19.44 4.63 -3.70
C GLU A 561 19.84 3.40 -4.52
N ILE A 562 18.87 2.59 -4.97
CA ILE A 562 19.12 1.39 -5.79
C ILE A 562 19.45 1.77 -7.24
N LEU A 563 18.68 2.68 -7.86
CA LEU A 563 18.78 2.99 -9.28
C LEU A 563 19.88 4.02 -9.61
N MET A 564 20.15 4.96 -8.70
CA MET A 564 21.13 6.01 -8.89
C MET A 564 22.36 5.71 -8.03
N THR A 565 23.37 5.07 -8.58
CA THR A 565 24.67 4.78 -7.98
C THR A 565 24.65 4.61 -6.45
N THR A 566 24.63 3.40 -5.99
CA THR A 566 24.55 3.09 -4.55
C THR A 566 25.69 3.76 -3.81
N PRO A 567 25.44 4.69 -2.87
CA PRO A 567 26.49 5.27 -2.07
C PRO A 567 27.19 4.20 -1.23
N TYR A 568 28.49 4.36 -0.95
CA TYR A 568 29.26 3.44 -0.11
C TYR A 568 28.57 3.19 1.24
N ASN A 569 27.92 4.20 1.80
CA ASN A 569 27.15 4.13 3.04
C ASN A 569 25.64 4.11 2.73
N ILE A 570 25.06 2.92 2.69
CA ILE A 570 23.61 2.75 2.62
C ILE A 570 22.97 3.31 3.88
N LYS A 571 21.88 4.08 3.77
CA LYS A 571 21.22 4.73 4.92
C LYS A 571 20.76 3.74 5.98
N THR A 572 20.22 2.61 5.56
CA THR A 572 19.72 1.56 6.45
C THR A 572 20.18 0.19 5.98
N PRO A 573 21.45 -0.15 6.21
CA PRO A 573 21.97 -1.47 5.88
C PRO A 573 21.30 -2.52 6.77
N PHE A 574 20.83 -3.60 6.20
CA PHE A 574 20.31 -4.74 6.96
C PHE A 574 20.77 -6.07 6.35
N MET A 575 20.93 -7.05 7.22
CA MET A 575 21.25 -8.42 6.83
C MET A 575 20.22 -9.37 7.42
N LYS A 576 19.67 -10.26 6.59
CA LYS A 576 18.71 -11.27 7.02
C LYS A 576 19.43 -12.61 7.16
N LEU A 577 19.55 -13.09 8.39
CA LEU A 577 20.17 -14.36 8.71
C LEU A 577 19.08 -15.39 9.03
N HIS A 578 19.11 -16.52 8.34
CA HIS A 578 18.17 -17.61 8.59
C HIS A 578 18.87 -18.74 9.34
N PHE A 579 18.22 -19.24 10.39
CA PHE A 579 18.69 -20.46 11.06
C PHE A 579 18.58 -21.65 10.10
N ARG A 580 19.57 -22.54 10.13
CA ARG A 580 19.49 -23.79 9.37
C ARG A 580 18.41 -24.68 9.98
N LYS A 581 17.66 -25.40 9.12
CA LYS A 581 16.60 -26.31 9.56
C LYS A 581 17.11 -27.44 10.43
N ASP A 582 18.39 -27.80 10.29
CA ASP A 582 19.06 -28.92 10.98
C ASP A 582 19.66 -28.53 12.34
N CYS A 583 19.49 -27.27 12.80
CA CYS A 583 20.12 -26.80 14.04
C CYS A 583 19.58 -27.45 15.32
N GLY A 584 18.38 -28.06 15.31
CA GLY A 584 17.78 -28.69 16.51
C GLY A 584 17.57 -27.73 17.71
N MET A 585 17.73 -26.42 17.52
CA MET A 585 17.62 -25.41 18.58
C MET A 585 16.16 -25.19 18.93
N SER A 586 15.84 -25.03 20.22
CA SER A 586 14.53 -24.61 20.68
C SER A 586 14.29 -23.11 20.35
N LEU A 587 13.05 -22.65 20.36
CA LEU A 587 12.73 -21.24 20.15
C LEU A 587 13.40 -20.33 21.19
N ASP A 588 13.50 -20.78 22.44
CA ASP A 588 14.15 -20.05 23.54
C ASP A 588 15.65 -19.90 23.30
N ASP A 589 16.32 -20.96 22.79
CA ASP A 589 17.75 -20.93 22.49
C ASP A 589 18.05 -20.02 21.29
N MET A 590 17.15 -20.00 20.28
CA MET A 590 17.23 -19.08 19.14
C MET A 590 17.09 -17.63 19.62
N GLN A 591 16.18 -17.36 20.54
CA GLN A 591 15.98 -16.04 21.10
C GLN A 591 17.17 -15.58 21.94
N LYS A 592 17.71 -16.44 22.78
CA LYS A 592 18.96 -16.19 23.54
C LYS A 592 20.14 -15.91 22.63
N PHE A 593 20.23 -16.63 21.50
CA PHE A 593 21.28 -16.39 20.51
C PHE A 593 21.09 -15.03 19.82
N THR A 594 19.87 -14.69 19.47
CA THR A 594 19.52 -13.41 18.83
C THR A 594 19.83 -12.22 19.75
N ASN A 595 19.55 -12.36 21.04
CA ASN A 595 19.82 -11.31 22.04
C ASN A 595 21.32 -10.97 22.14
N LYS A 596 22.24 -11.90 21.80
CA LYS A 596 23.68 -11.60 21.77
C LYS A 596 24.10 -10.59 20.70
N PHE A 597 23.28 -10.41 19.64
CA PHE A 597 23.51 -9.43 18.57
C PHE A 597 22.82 -8.08 18.83
N GLN A 598 21.94 -8.02 19.82
CA GLN A 598 21.21 -6.80 20.14
C GLN A 598 22.11 -5.84 20.93
N LYS A 599 22.09 -4.57 20.52
CA LYS A 599 22.77 -3.52 21.27
C LYS A 599 21.92 -3.15 22.50
N ILE A 600 22.38 -3.58 23.65
CA ILE A 600 21.71 -3.31 24.91
C ILE A 600 22.16 -1.93 25.43
N ARG A 601 21.19 -1.08 25.77
CA ARG A 601 21.43 0.23 26.37
C ARG A 601 21.26 0.20 27.88
N MET A 602 21.96 1.06 28.59
CA MET A 602 21.82 1.20 30.05
C MET A 602 20.38 1.52 30.47
N SER A 603 19.63 2.27 29.65
CA SER A 603 18.22 2.56 29.88
C SER A 603 17.29 1.33 29.93
N GLU A 604 17.69 0.23 29.30
CA GLU A 604 16.92 -1.02 29.25
C GLU A 604 17.20 -1.91 30.46
N ILE A 605 18.32 -1.68 31.16
CA ILE A 605 18.78 -2.49 32.30
C ILE A 605 18.48 -1.80 33.64
N VAL A 606 18.33 -0.47 33.61
CA VAL A 606 18.15 0.35 34.84
C VAL A 606 16.68 0.52 35.14
N LYS A 607 16.23 -0.06 36.25
CA LYS A 607 14.85 0.06 36.74
C LYS A 607 14.52 1.43 37.31
N LYS A 608 15.48 2.06 38.02
CA LYS A 608 15.26 3.33 38.68
C LYS A 608 16.58 4.11 38.85
N VAL A 609 16.54 5.40 38.62
CA VAL A 609 17.65 6.33 38.91
C VAL A 609 17.23 7.22 40.07
N GLN A 610 18.06 7.29 41.12
CA GLN A 610 17.86 8.19 42.25
C GLN A 610 19.05 9.12 42.35
N VAL A 611 18.78 10.41 42.44
CA VAL A 611 19.82 11.44 42.56
C VAL A 611 19.68 12.14 43.90
N PHE A 612 20.72 12.08 44.70
CA PHE A 612 20.80 12.76 46.01
C PHE A 612 21.77 13.92 45.87
N GLN A 613 21.34 15.11 46.27
CA GLN A 613 22.18 16.31 46.28
C GLN A 613 22.56 16.64 47.73
N ASN A 614 23.86 16.73 48.01
CA ASN A 614 24.38 17.14 49.31
C ASN A 614 25.29 18.33 49.12
N ILE A 615 25.22 19.30 50.03
CA ILE A 615 26.13 20.45 50.08
C ILE A 615 27.18 20.12 51.12
N LYS A 616 28.45 20.05 50.71
CA LYS A 616 29.58 19.88 51.60
C LYS A 616 30.30 21.24 51.77
N ARG A 617 30.71 21.50 53.00
CA ARG A 617 31.55 22.66 53.32
C ARG A 617 32.99 22.21 53.35
N ASP A 618 33.81 22.80 52.49
CA ASP A 618 35.24 22.47 52.47
C ASP A 618 35.93 23.30 53.55
N GLN A 619 36.63 22.60 54.51
CA GLN A 619 37.27 23.18 55.66
C GLN A 619 38.78 23.29 55.50
N MET A 620 39.32 23.37 54.32
CA MET A 620 40.77 23.58 54.12
C MET A 620 41.11 25.06 54.11
N GLY A 621 41.48 25.66 55.24
CA GLY A 621 42.32 26.87 55.49
C GLY A 621 42.18 28.13 54.63
N GLY A 622 41.10 28.26 53.81
CA GLY A 622 40.81 29.32 52.90
C GLY A 622 39.40 29.88 53.02
N PRO A 623 38.96 30.84 52.19
CA PRO A 623 37.58 31.29 52.20
C PRO A 623 36.61 30.13 52.02
N VAL A 624 35.54 30.12 52.84
CA VAL A 624 34.58 29.05 52.93
C VAL A 624 34.00 28.73 51.55
N ALA A 625 34.44 27.63 50.96
CA ALA A 625 33.92 27.13 49.71
C ALA A 625 32.86 26.04 49.98
N PHE A 626 31.73 26.14 49.29
CA PHE A 626 30.69 25.11 49.32
C PHE A 626 30.73 24.31 48.03
N SER A 627 30.91 22.98 48.14
CA SER A 627 30.83 22.09 47.02
C SER A 627 29.49 21.36 47.00
N ARG A 628 28.86 21.24 45.81
CA ARG A 628 27.67 20.44 45.60
C ARG A 628 28.09 19.04 45.17
N VAL A 629 27.74 18.03 45.95
CA VAL A 629 28.04 16.64 45.66
C VAL A 629 26.76 15.95 45.25
N TYR A 630 26.73 15.43 44.06
CA TYR A 630 25.63 14.62 43.54
C TYR A 630 25.97 13.15 43.70
N LYS A 631 25.12 12.38 44.40
CA LYS A 631 25.19 10.92 44.48
C LYS A 631 24.12 10.37 43.59
N VAL A 632 24.53 9.72 42.50
CA VAL A 632 23.63 9.03 41.59
C VAL A 632 23.60 7.53 41.92
N GLN A 633 22.42 7.01 42.24
CA GLN A 633 22.21 5.62 42.55
C GLN A 633 21.36 5.00 41.41
N LEU A 634 21.93 4.01 40.71
CA LEU A 634 21.28 3.24 39.68
C LEU A 634 20.80 1.92 40.29
N LEU A 635 19.51 1.66 40.20
CA LEU A 635 18.94 0.37 40.60
C LEU A 635 18.68 -0.43 39.31
N PHE A 636 19.34 -1.56 39.19
CA PHE A 636 19.20 -2.46 38.06
C PHE A 636 18.03 -3.42 38.25
N ASP A 637 17.58 -4.04 37.16
CA ASP A 637 16.61 -5.14 37.21
C ASP A 637 17.19 -6.35 37.87
N ASP A 638 16.35 -7.34 38.23
CA ASP A 638 16.80 -8.52 38.93
C ASP A 638 17.85 -9.29 38.12
N VAL A 639 18.95 -9.69 38.81
CA VAL A 639 20.09 -10.38 38.18
C VAL A 639 19.69 -11.63 37.42
N LYS A 640 18.65 -12.32 37.90
CA LYS A 640 18.12 -13.53 37.25
C LYS A 640 17.50 -13.23 35.90
N ASP A 641 16.76 -12.12 35.80
CA ASP A 641 16.12 -11.66 34.56
C ASP A 641 17.16 -11.14 33.54
N LEU A 642 18.20 -10.46 34.02
CA LEU A 642 19.32 -10.00 33.19
C LEU A 642 20.11 -11.17 32.59
N ILE A 643 20.38 -12.22 33.38
CA ILE A 643 21.08 -13.40 32.90
C ILE A 643 20.20 -14.19 31.93
N HIS A 644 18.92 -14.39 32.27
CA HIS A 644 18.02 -15.22 31.46
C HIS A 644 17.68 -14.54 30.12
N ASN A 645 17.34 -13.24 30.13
CA ASN A 645 16.87 -12.53 28.95
C ASN A 645 18.00 -11.94 28.09
N LEU A 646 19.06 -11.43 28.74
CA LEU A 646 20.13 -10.69 28.08
C LEU A 646 21.49 -11.39 28.11
N GLY A 647 21.66 -12.42 28.95
CA GLY A 647 22.93 -13.16 29.11
C GLY A 647 24.03 -12.31 29.72
N ILE A 648 23.69 -11.33 30.58
CA ILE A 648 24.63 -10.42 31.22
C ILE A 648 24.81 -10.82 32.69
N ASP A 649 26.01 -11.25 33.05
CA ASP A 649 26.38 -11.56 34.43
C ASP A 649 26.77 -10.29 35.19
N SER A 650 26.57 -10.31 36.53
CA SER A 650 26.91 -9.18 37.41
C SER A 650 28.37 -8.70 37.29
N PRO A 651 29.41 -9.58 37.25
CA PRO A 651 30.77 -9.12 37.09
C PRO A 651 31.03 -8.46 35.73
N ARG A 652 30.43 -8.99 34.66
CA ARG A 652 30.55 -8.40 33.32
C ARG A 652 29.80 -7.04 33.21
N LEU A 653 28.69 -6.91 33.91
CA LEU A 653 28.00 -5.62 34.04
C LEU A 653 28.85 -4.57 34.73
N ALA A 654 29.50 -4.94 35.86
CA ALA A 654 30.39 -4.07 36.59
C ALA A 654 31.61 -3.64 35.76
N GLN A 655 32.19 -4.56 34.99
CA GLN A 655 33.29 -4.28 34.07
C GLN A 655 32.87 -3.31 32.96
N LEU A 656 31.75 -3.56 32.25
CA LEU A 656 31.23 -2.69 31.21
C LEU A 656 30.84 -1.31 31.74
N PHE A 657 30.34 -1.27 32.97
CA PHE A 657 29.99 0.00 33.63
C PHE A 657 31.23 0.86 33.86
N SER A 658 32.28 0.28 34.41
CA SER A 658 33.55 0.98 34.72
C SER A 658 34.36 1.34 33.48
N GLU A 659 34.46 0.43 32.51
CA GLU A 659 35.33 0.61 31.34
C GLU A 659 34.68 1.41 30.19
N THR A 660 33.34 1.30 30.05
CA THR A 660 32.65 1.88 28.91
C THR A 660 31.70 3.00 29.31
N PHE A 661 30.82 2.78 30.29
CA PHE A 661 29.77 3.73 30.62
C PHE A 661 30.32 4.99 31.31
N ILE A 662 31.15 4.85 32.35
CA ILE A 662 31.71 6.00 33.10
C ILE A 662 32.54 6.89 32.19
N PRO A 663 33.49 6.41 31.37
CA PRO A 663 34.26 7.25 30.48
C PRO A 663 33.40 8.00 29.44
N ASN A 664 32.39 7.35 28.89
CA ASN A 664 31.46 7.98 27.95
C ASN A 664 30.59 9.05 28.62
N LEU A 665 30.09 8.78 29.82
CA LEU A 665 29.34 9.75 30.62
C LEU A 665 30.17 10.98 30.96
N MET A 666 31.40 10.79 31.40
CA MET A 666 32.34 11.88 31.68
C MET A 666 32.61 12.69 30.42
N GLY A 667 32.82 12.04 29.27
CA GLY A 667 32.98 12.71 27.98
C GLY A 667 31.81 13.59 27.60
N GLU A 668 30.57 13.12 27.81
CA GLU A 668 29.37 13.92 27.55
C GLU A 668 29.19 15.08 28.56
N ILE A 669 29.47 14.84 29.82
CA ILE A 669 29.46 15.91 30.84
C ILE A 669 30.43 17.01 30.44
N PHE A 670 31.68 16.68 30.07
CA PHE A 670 32.67 17.67 29.61
C PHE A 670 32.23 18.42 28.35
N LYS A 671 31.59 17.76 27.38
CA LYS A 671 31.02 18.41 26.19
C LYS A 671 29.92 19.42 26.56
N GLN A 672 29.04 19.06 27.50
CA GLN A 672 27.96 19.94 27.94
C GLN A 672 28.50 21.13 28.71
N LEU A 673 29.53 20.92 29.59
CA LEU A 673 30.20 22.04 30.29
C LEU A 673 30.87 23.02 29.31
N LYS A 674 31.59 22.51 28.29
CA LYS A 674 32.15 23.37 27.23
C LYS A 674 31.10 24.19 26.51
N LYS A 675 29.96 23.57 26.14
CA LYS A 675 28.87 24.30 25.50
C LYS A 675 28.28 25.38 26.41
N SER A 676 28.19 25.12 27.71
CA SER A 676 27.71 26.11 28.69
C SER A 676 28.67 27.27 28.87
N ASP A 677 29.97 27.03 28.88
CA ASP A 677 31.01 28.04 28.95
C ASP A 677 31.07 28.92 27.68
N ASP A 678 30.93 28.29 26.50
CA ASP A 678 30.83 28.99 25.21
C ASP A 678 29.56 29.86 25.15
N ALA A 679 28.42 29.37 25.66
CA ALA A 679 27.18 30.13 25.74
C ALA A 679 27.27 31.28 26.72
N SER A 680 27.95 31.11 27.87
CA SER A 680 28.19 32.16 28.86
C SER A 680 29.07 33.25 28.29
N ASN A 681 30.11 32.89 27.53
CA ASN A 681 30.97 33.81 26.83
C ASN A 681 30.29 34.52 25.65
N ALA A 682 29.31 33.90 25.01
CA ALA A 682 28.51 34.52 23.95
C ALA A 682 27.52 35.56 24.49
N VAL A 683 26.98 35.35 25.69
CA VAL A 683 26.06 36.31 26.33
C VAL A 683 26.80 37.58 26.81
N LEU A 684 28.11 37.49 27.11
CA LEU A 684 28.94 38.67 27.51
C LEU A 684 29.36 39.52 26.30
N LYS A 685 29.17 39.07 25.07
CA LYS A 685 29.35 39.91 23.87
C LYS A 685 28.01 40.53 23.46
N VAL A 686 27.53 41.51 24.21
CA VAL A 686 26.44 42.38 23.76
C VAL A 686 26.96 43.23 22.61
N PRO A 687 26.45 43.15 21.40
CA PRO A 687 26.83 44.10 20.36
C PRO A 687 26.20 45.43 20.70
N THR A 688 27.04 46.42 20.98
CA THR A 688 26.63 47.83 21.07
C THR A 688 26.07 48.22 19.70
N ARG A 689 24.77 48.28 19.60
CA ARG A 689 24.06 48.71 18.39
C ARG A 689 24.21 50.22 18.31
N GLN A 690 25.11 50.71 17.47
CA GLN A 690 25.11 52.12 17.03
C GLN A 690 23.82 52.32 16.18
N ILE A 691 22.96 53.18 16.68
CA ILE A 691 21.83 53.71 15.94
C ILE A 691 22.40 54.72 14.95
N GLY A 692 22.47 54.37 13.70
CA GLY A 692 22.77 55.27 12.58
C GLY A 692 21.62 55.21 11.60
N ALA A 693 21.14 56.40 11.27
CA ALA A 693 19.96 56.68 10.45
C ALA A 693 20.07 56.20 9.01
N GLY A 694 18.90 55.85 8.46
CA GLY A 694 18.39 56.08 7.08
C GLY A 694 19.15 55.40 5.94
N ASP A 695 18.49 54.60 5.22
CA ASP A 695 17.98 54.89 3.86
C ASP A 695 17.23 53.68 3.29
N GLU A 696 16.18 54.06 2.59
CA GLU A 696 15.30 53.22 1.78
C GLU A 696 16.04 52.69 0.54
N ASP A 697 15.61 51.57 0.04
CA ASP A 697 15.32 51.19 -1.35
C ASP A 697 15.76 49.78 -1.72
N GLY A 698 14.79 49.07 -2.29
CA GLY A 698 15.01 48.36 -3.55
C GLY A 698 15.16 46.83 -3.51
N ALA A 699 14.02 46.19 -3.71
CA ALA A 699 13.78 45.14 -4.72
C ALA A 699 14.68 43.88 -4.85
N THR A 700 14.00 42.73 -4.69
CA THR A 700 14.13 41.51 -5.50
C THR A 700 15.50 40.95 -5.83
N GLU A 701 15.74 39.72 -5.36
CA GLU A 701 16.11 38.64 -6.28
C GLU A 701 16.19 37.26 -5.59
N ALA A 702 15.97 36.25 -6.39
CA ALA A 702 15.75 34.87 -6.13
C ALA A 702 16.94 34.13 -5.48
N ALA A 703 16.61 33.20 -4.57
CA ALA A 703 17.54 32.25 -4.02
C ALA A 703 17.76 31.09 -5.02
N THR A 704 18.93 30.99 -5.55
CA THR A 704 19.48 29.75 -6.13
C THR A 704 20.27 29.02 -5.05
N GLY A 705 19.86 27.79 -4.77
CA GLY A 705 20.59 26.91 -3.87
C GLY A 705 21.88 26.43 -4.50
N ASP A 706 22.93 26.46 -3.73
CA ASP A 706 24.21 25.84 -4.08
C ASP A 706 24.52 24.74 -3.07
N ASP A 707 24.59 23.51 -3.56
CA ASP A 707 25.08 22.34 -2.84
C ASP A 707 26.61 22.33 -2.93
N GLY A 708 27.24 22.93 -1.94
CA GLY A 708 28.70 22.90 -1.79
C GLY A 708 29.18 21.65 -1.08
N ALA A 709 29.80 20.76 -1.81
CA ALA A 709 30.61 19.67 -1.30
C ALA A 709 31.84 20.23 -0.54
N ALA A 710 32.05 19.77 0.69
CA ALA A 710 33.35 19.94 1.36
C ALA A 710 33.90 18.58 1.77
N GLY A 711 34.95 18.20 1.11
CA GLY A 711 35.76 17.05 1.42
C GLY A 711 36.72 17.29 2.58
N GLY A 712 37.02 16.18 3.20
CA GLY A 712 38.30 15.71 3.70
C GLY A 712 39.01 16.45 4.84
N LYS A 713 39.27 15.72 5.85
CA LYS A 713 40.57 15.27 6.40
C LYS A 713 40.49 14.98 7.88
N ARG A 714 40.88 13.74 8.20
CA ARG A 714 41.40 13.10 9.40
C ARG A 714 40.43 12.78 10.54
#